data_ebf95f42911aac533fc3e377c749b349
#
_entry.id   ebf95f42911aac533fc3e377c749b349
#
_cell.length_a   1.000
_cell.length_b   1.000
_cell.length_c   1.000
_cell.angle_alpha   90.00
_cell.angle_beta   90.00
_cell.angle_gamma   90.00
#
_symmetry.space_group_name_H-M   'P 1'
#
loop_
_entity.id
_entity.type
_entity.pdbx_description
1 polymer ?
#
loop_
_entity_poly.entity_id
_entity_poly.type
_entity_poly.pdbx_seq_one_letter_code
_entity_poly.pdbx_strand_id
1 'polypeptide(L)'
;MISSGTAITVSNASQVAAIKKDTLVIITGSTRLFTVDTPEDQGLVATKPGMQEILKQIKAKDGSAQQYYFTGKDGAKKDNGEILDGDHLVVISQDNRHQATYVIATQPMAKSGRLRIEKNELTVNTPSDLVLYFTAGQRTPDATVTIYLPAGINATTDNTTVNVIGRGDVKLKDLPTQSIGRTGNRYSYDKVGTADIIKMTNGGSALLFKHLDLRPANGEDLTIVISNVTLSKTGKYNFSARYTTSQPAALSSAGTGAETATLMAAATISDFEKVVDKAAYKETPDTYTTVHFRWHANTKNNDVQVMQSANKGKTWLPAAAIVDSTKNTATISGLVPHQLYYFKLFVSKGEHKGFSNAVPFYSGKMDTKSLGITGDGTADNTDKINAAIDSLSQIGGGTLLFSAGVYNVRTIHLKSNVCLYVEKNATIKAIKGGDEPEPTWFSDRKYRSGLSPTDEGPYEDPENYLTKEDVGHHYFRNAMFFGERLDNIRIIGNGLITGNGNLVNGDNVMKNPPGNRTDKMFSLKLCTNVEIGGIYRGEDLWYDSTKDEPYYIRNGGLKDTAIDNMLHIDRAGHFALLATGTDNLNVHDTYFGRDNTSNTRDIYDFMSCNNVTATNIYCKVTSDDIIKPGSDCSLGYTRPAAHYKVRNVIGDTNCNLFQIGSETADDIMDVHVDNIYVLGANKAGFSISTNDGAHIKDVHLNCGHTGPIHSRSKMLRSFTPFFISISNRGRIPGATAARYKFDENGVKHDELLVTNVDIGMVENIILNGVDITEIYAGSSYGGKNGRWKAYDGTQRRTTPIVAGYKLPDENMVEGGLHFKLPNGLHTGYISNIVFNDIQVLVKGGNPSADTSAIPPELGVGQYNASNLKTAPSYGLWVRHVKGLTVKNSSFDYEQPDNRYPILLDDVLGATISGIKMPKPKEIEPVKLKGSTGVTVENIIN
;
A
#
# COMPACT_ATOMS: atom_id res chain seq x y z
N MET A 1 45.78 15.62 11.57
CA MET A 1 44.98 14.89 12.55
C MET A 1 43.60 15.54 12.59
N ILE A 2 42.55 14.76 12.49
CA ILE A 2 41.17 15.25 12.62
C ILE A 2 40.94 15.56 14.09
N SER A 3 40.41 16.75 14.40
CA SER A 3 40.06 17.11 15.77
C SER A 3 38.92 16.17 16.31
N SER A 4 38.86 15.97 17.60
CA SER A 4 37.83 15.13 18.21
C SER A 4 36.41 15.58 17.82
N GLY A 5 36.18 16.88 17.66
CA GLY A 5 34.88 17.43 17.28
C GLY A 5 34.48 17.26 15.82
N THR A 6 35.34 16.75 14.95
CA THR A 6 35.05 16.49 13.53
C THR A 6 35.26 15.02 13.14
N ALA A 7 35.61 14.16 14.10
CA ALA A 7 35.70 12.72 13.86
C ALA A 7 34.32 12.09 13.75
N ILE A 8 34.16 11.22 12.78
CA ILE A 8 32.93 10.48 12.52
C ILE A 8 33.11 8.99 12.67
N THR A 9 32.03 8.27 12.89
CA THR A 9 31.98 6.81 12.92
C THR A 9 30.71 6.32 12.20
N VAL A 10 30.73 5.07 11.80
CA VAL A 10 29.63 4.43 11.12
C VAL A 10 28.54 4.05 12.13
N SER A 11 27.29 4.32 11.82
CA SER A 11 26.15 3.71 12.50
C SER A 11 25.86 2.33 11.90
N ASN A 12 25.10 1.56 12.64
CA ASN A 12 24.94 0.12 12.41
C ASN A 12 24.32 -0.28 11.10
N ALA A 13 24.44 -0.16 10.12
CA ALA A 13 23.79 -0.71 8.98
C ALA A 13 23.92 0.08 7.78
N SER A 14 24.85 -0.11 7.06
CA SER A 14 24.86 0.92 6.15
C SER A 14 25.53 0.64 4.84
N GLN A 15 25.19 1.48 3.94
CA GLN A 15 25.92 1.66 2.72
C GLN A 15 27.31 2.29 2.99
N VAL A 16 27.53 2.88 4.14
CA VAL A 16 28.87 3.30 4.57
C VAL A 16 29.62 2.08 5.11
N ALA A 17 30.45 1.49 4.29
CA ALA A 17 31.18 0.28 4.64
C ALA A 17 32.30 0.52 5.66
N ALA A 18 33.02 1.63 5.56
CA ALA A 18 34.10 1.95 6.45
C ALA A 18 34.52 3.43 6.41
N ILE A 19 35.15 3.87 7.47
CA ILE A 19 35.93 5.12 7.50
C ILE A 19 37.38 4.72 7.70
N LYS A 20 38.23 4.93 6.69
CA LYS A 20 39.65 4.56 6.71
C LYS A 20 40.53 5.76 6.87
N LYS A 21 41.58 5.60 7.62
CA LYS A 21 42.63 6.64 7.84
C LYS A 21 42.07 7.99 8.29
N ASP A 22 40.90 7.95 8.97
CA ASP A 22 40.21 9.13 9.48
C ASP A 22 39.83 10.20 8.43
N THR A 23 39.98 9.93 7.13
CA THR A 23 39.72 10.88 6.05
C THR A 23 39.06 10.28 4.84
N LEU A 24 38.84 8.98 4.83
CA LEU A 24 38.18 8.27 3.70
C LEU A 24 36.90 7.62 4.15
N VAL A 25 35.79 8.02 3.55
CA VAL A 25 34.48 7.37 3.71
C VAL A 25 34.25 6.43 2.54
N ILE A 26 34.12 5.15 2.82
CA ILE A 26 33.82 4.14 1.80
C ILE A 26 32.34 3.84 1.84
N ILE A 27 31.67 4.01 0.71
CA ILE A 27 30.25 3.74 0.50
C ILE A 27 30.13 2.43 -0.28
N THR A 28 29.35 1.50 0.26
CA THR A 28 29.03 0.24 -0.42
C THR A 28 27.71 0.38 -1.14
N GLY A 29 27.62 -0.16 -2.33
CA GLY A 29 26.47 -0.10 -3.17
C GLY A 29 26.69 0.80 -4.39
N SER A 30 25.74 0.81 -5.28
CA SER A 30 25.82 1.64 -6.47
C SER A 30 25.45 3.07 -6.15
N THR A 31 26.19 4.00 -6.71
CA THR A 31 25.83 5.41 -6.75
C THR A 31 24.98 5.74 -7.98
N ARG A 32 24.65 4.75 -8.79
CA ARG A 32 23.80 4.89 -9.96
C ARG A 32 22.34 4.72 -9.59
N LEU A 33 21.47 5.35 -10.34
CA LEU A 33 20.07 4.98 -10.38
C LEU A 33 19.95 3.55 -10.87
N PHE A 34 18.98 2.85 -10.38
CA PHE A 34 18.57 1.61 -10.98
C PHE A 34 17.84 1.88 -12.26
N THR A 35 18.23 1.20 -13.30
CA THR A 35 17.46 1.05 -14.52
C THR A 35 17.14 -0.44 -14.66
N VAL A 36 16.18 -0.76 -15.45
CA VAL A 36 16.03 -2.12 -15.93
C VAL A 36 17.04 -2.31 -17.02
N ASP A 37 18.00 -3.17 -16.78
CA ASP A 37 19.04 -3.49 -17.73
C ASP A 37 18.58 -4.54 -18.75
N THR A 38 19.52 -5.19 -19.37
CA THR A 38 19.24 -6.26 -20.30
C THR A 38 18.54 -7.44 -19.61
N PRO A 39 17.85 -8.30 -20.36
CA PRO A 39 17.26 -9.51 -19.79
C PRO A 39 18.27 -10.41 -19.06
N GLU A 40 19.50 -10.39 -19.45
CA GLU A 40 20.59 -11.14 -18.83
C GLU A 40 20.95 -10.58 -17.46
N ASP A 41 20.93 -9.26 -17.33
CA ASP A 41 21.18 -8.60 -16.06
C ASP A 41 20.00 -8.74 -15.14
N GLN A 42 18.83 -8.90 -15.68
CA GLN A 42 17.56 -9.18 -14.99
C GLN A 42 17.26 -8.15 -13.94
N GLY A 43 17.87 -7.02 -13.97
CA GLY A 43 17.92 -6.26 -12.78
C GLY A 43 17.45 -4.87 -12.91
N LEU A 44 17.03 -4.41 -11.80
CA LEU A 44 16.97 -3.02 -11.49
C LEU A 44 18.38 -2.52 -11.31
N VAL A 45 18.65 -1.44 -11.90
CA VAL A 45 19.83 -0.66 -11.60
C VAL A 45 19.57 0.16 -10.37
N ALA A 46 20.48 0.07 -9.49
CA ALA A 46 20.33 0.51 -8.16
C ALA A 46 20.09 1.97 -7.99
N THR A 47 19.37 2.19 -6.97
CA THR A 47 19.22 3.50 -6.39
C THR A 47 20.55 4.02 -5.93
N LYS A 48 20.78 5.27 -6.20
CA LYS A 48 21.75 6.04 -5.48
C LYS A 48 21.39 6.05 -4.01
N PRO A 49 22.34 5.83 -3.12
CA PRO A 49 22.12 6.35 -1.79
C PRO A 49 22.00 7.86 -1.93
N GLY A 50 20.83 8.39 -1.62
CA GLY A 50 20.69 9.83 -1.53
C GLY A 50 21.68 10.37 -0.49
N MET A 51 22.14 11.61 -0.66
CA MET A 51 23.04 12.24 0.30
C MET A 51 22.55 12.11 1.74
N GLN A 52 21.26 12.28 1.93
CA GLN A 52 20.63 12.18 3.25
C GLN A 52 20.66 10.75 3.82
N GLU A 53 20.59 9.74 2.97
CA GLU A 53 20.70 8.35 3.43
C GLU A 53 22.12 8.04 3.94
N ILE A 54 23.14 8.59 3.30
CA ILE A 54 24.51 8.46 3.78
C ILE A 54 24.70 9.20 5.10
N LEU A 55 24.15 10.41 5.22
CA LEU A 55 24.28 11.19 6.46
C LEU A 55 23.65 10.51 7.67
N LYS A 56 22.59 9.73 7.49
CA LYS A 56 21.99 8.93 8.56
C LYS A 56 22.88 7.81 9.06
N GLN A 57 23.82 7.38 8.27
CA GLN A 57 24.66 6.22 8.52
C GLN A 57 25.96 6.57 9.21
N ILE A 58 26.21 7.84 9.37
CA ILE A 58 27.37 8.37 10.10
C ILE A 58 26.93 9.15 11.32
N LYS A 59 27.75 9.18 12.32
CA LYS A 59 27.56 9.97 13.54
C LYS A 59 28.88 10.50 14.07
N ALA A 60 28.83 11.52 14.89
CA ALA A 60 30.00 12.01 15.60
C ALA A 60 30.58 10.91 16.47
N LYS A 61 31.88 10.69 16.41
CA LYS A 61 32.60 9.70 17.21
C LYS A 61 32.53 10.01 18.71
N ASP A 62 32.48 11.29 19.06
CA ASP A 62 32.37 11.78 20.43
C ASP A 62 30.92 12.08 20.86
N GLY A 63 29.92 11.76 20.01
CA GLY A 63 28.51 12.01 20.30
C GLY A 63 28.08 13.48 20.22
N SER A 64 28.98 14.39 19.76
CA SER A 64 28.64 15.80 19.59
C SER A 64 27.68 16.04 18.41
N ALA A 65 26.99 17.18 18.41
CA ALA A 65 26.18 17.60 17.26
C ALA A 65 27.10 18.18 16.18
N GLN A 66 27.25 17.47 15.08
CA GLN A 66 28.02 17.91 13.92
C GLN A 66 27.07 18.39 12.81
N GLN A 67 27.60 19.23 11.93
CA GLN A 67 26.92 19.60 10.68
C GLN A 67 27.66 18.93 9.51
N TYR A 68 26.90 18.55 8.49
CA TYR A 68 27.39 17.82 7.34
C TYR A 68 26.89 18.42 6.04
N TYR A 69 27.74 18.46 5.03
CA TYR A 69 27.35 18.71 3.65
C TYR A 69 28.31 18.04 2.68
N PHE A 70 27.87 17.85 1.45
CA PHE A 70 28.71 17.28 0.40
C PHE A 70 29.24 18.35 -0.54
N THR A 71 30.39 18.07 -1.11
CA THR A 71 30.95 18.86 -2.23
C THR A 71 31.40 17.91 -3.33
N GLY A 72 31.41 18.38 -4.57
CA GLY A 72 32.07 17.71 -5.67
C GLY A 72 33.62 17.70 -5.51
N LYS A 73 34.32 17.00 -6.40
CA LYS A 73 35.79 17.02 -6.49
C LYS A 73 36.36 18.42 -6.67
N ASP A 74 35.62 19.30 -7.30
CA ASP A 74 35.91 20.72 -7.55
C ASP A 74 35.66 21.60 -6.32
N GLY A 75 35.17 21.04 -5.23
CA GLY A 75 34.85 21.77 -4.02
C GLY A 75 33.51 22.49 -4.06
N ALA A 76 32.79 22.43 -5.16
CA ALA A 76 31.44 23.02 -5.25
C ALA A 76 30.45 22.26 -4.34
N LYS A 77 29.64 22.98 -3.57
CA LYS A 77 28.66 22.38 -2.69
C LYS A 77 27.61 21.63 -3.50
N LYS A 78 27.31 20.42 -3.08
CA LYS A 78 26.25 19.57 -3.64
C LYS A 78 25.06 19.55 -2.69
N ASP A 79 23.99 20.18 -3.10
CA ASP A 79 22.73 20.16 -2.33
C ASP A 79 21.80 19.04 -2.80
N ASN A 80 22.03 18.51 -3.99
CA ASN A 80 21.30 17.39 -4.58
C ASN A 80 22.19 16.58 -5.54
N GLY A 81 21.65 15.51 -6.07
CA GLY A 81 22.34 14.71 -7.08
C GLY A 81 23.10 13.51 -6.52
N GLU A 82 23.91 12.93 -7.34
CA GLU A 82 24.64 11.71 -7.09
C GLU A 82 25.92 11.96 -6.33
N ILE A 83 26.23 11.13 -5.34
CA ILE A 83 27.53 11.08 -4.71
C ILE A 83 28.44 10.19 -5.56
N LEU A 84 29.50 10.77 -6.03
CA LEU A 84 30.46 10.12 -6.91
C LEU A 84 31.75 9.78 -6.17
N ASP A 85 32.50 8.84 -6.73
CA ASP A 85 33.83 8.54 -6.27
C ASP A 85 34.72 9.79 -6.34
N GLY A 86 35.37 10.11 -5.22
CA GLY A 86 36.18 11.32 -5.06
C GLY A 86 35.43 12.60 -4.69
N ASP A 87 34.10 12.55 -4.51
CA ASP A 87 33.37 13.63 -3.84
C ASP A 87 33.83 13.77 -2.38
N HIS A 88 33.43 14.82 -1.72
CA HIS A 88 33.84 15.07 -0.35
C HIS A 88 32.62 15.19 0.58
N LEU A 89 32.78 14.63 1.77
CA LEU A 89 31.92 14.90 2.91
C LEU A 89 32.62 15.91 3.82
N VAL A 90 32.01 17.05 4.01
CA VAL A 90 32.53 18.09 4.90
C VAL A 90 31.83 18.00 6.24
N VAL A 91 32.57 17.89 7.31
CA VAL A 91 32.12 17.78 8.69
C VAL A 91 32.54 19.00 9.47
N ILE A 92 31.58 19.70 10.07
CA ILE A 92 31.82 20.87 10.92
C ILE A 92 31.49 20.50 12.35
N SER A 93 32.40 20.86 13.28
CA SER A 93 32.21 20.63 14.70
C SER A 93 31.05 21.43 15.26
N GLN A 94 30.51 21.00 16.38
CA GLN A 94 29.38 21.63 17.07
C GLN A 94 29.59 23.12 17.40
N ASP A 95 30.81 23.51 17.65
CA ASP A 95 31.22 24.89 17.96
C ASP A 95 31.55 25.73 16.72
N ASN A 96 31.43 25.15 15.54
CA ASN A 96 31.77 25.73 14.24
C ASN A 96 33.26 26.17 14.09
N ARG A 97 34.16 25.70 14.98
CA ARG A 97 35.56 26.14 14.97
C ARG A 97 36.46 25.18 14.20
N HIS A 98 36.02 23.97 13.98
CA HIS A 98 36.81 22.94 13.29
C HIS A 98 36.01 22.36 12.11
N GLN A 99 36.73 22.18 11.02
CA GLN A 99 36.21 21.54 9.83
C GLN A 99 37.14 20.42 9.40
N ALA A 100 36.57 19.29 8.98
CA ALA A 100 37.29 18.19 8.37
C ALA A 100 36.63 17.79 7.06
N THR A 101 37.44 17.39 6.12
CA THR A 101 36.98 16.91 4.81
C THR A 101 37.36 15.44 4.67
N TYR A 102 36.36 14.62 4.38
CA TYR A 102 36.51 13.20 4.10
C TYR A 102 36.32 12.97 2.61
N VAL A 103 37.22 12.25 1.97
CA VAL A 103 37.06 11.83 0.58
C VAL A 103 36.16 10.63 0.52
N ILE A 104 35.21 10.64 -0.41
CA ILE A 104 34.31 9.51 -0.63
C ILE A 104 34.91 8.58 -1.67
N ALA A 105 35.02 7.31 -1.32
CA ALA A 105 35.33 6.25 -2.24
C ALA A 105 34.08 5.37 -2.41
N THR A 106 33.67 5.12 -3.63
CA THR A 106 32.57 4.22 -3.94
C THR A 106 33.11 2.83 -4.28
N GLN A 107 32.40 1.81 -3.83
CA GLN A 107 32.68 0.43 -4.21
C GLN A 107 31.35 -0.29 -4.50
N PRO A 108 31.32 -1.25 -5.42
CA PRO A 108 30.16 -2.09 -5.63
C PRO A 108 29.81 -2.82 -4.32
N MET A 109 28.52 -3.11 -4.13
CA MET A 109 28.13 -4.00 -3.04
C MET A 109 28.90 -5.32 -3.20
N ALA A 110 29.53 -5.77 -2.11
CA ALA A 110 30.27 -7.02 -2.14
C ALA A 110 29.37 -8.17 -2.61
N LYS A 111 29.89 -9.05 -3.48
CA LYS A 111 29.14 -10.26 -3.90
C LYS A 111 28.73 -11.13 -2.71
N SER A 112 29.43 -10.99 -1.58
CA SER A 112 29.07 -11.63 -0.32
C SER A 112 27.71 -11.22 0.27
N GLY A 113 27.14 -10.10 -0.16
CA GLY A 113 25.94 -9.57 0.46
C GLY A 113 26.17 -8.95 1.82
N ARG A 114 25.09 -8.70 2.55
CA ARG A 114 25.12 -8.03 3.85
C ARG A 114 24.20 -8.72 4.85
N LEU A 115 24.70 -8.89 6.07
CA LEU A 115 23.90 -9.27 7.23
C LEU A 115 23.91 -8.12 8.23
N ARG A 116 22.75 -7.76 8.75
CA ARG A 116 22.56 -6.65 9.68
C ARG A 116 21.67 -7.07 10.85
N ILE A 117 21.89 -6.48 12.01
CA ILE A 117 21.04 -6.61 13.19
C ILE A 117 20.39 -5.25 13.44
N GLU A 118 19.09 -5.22 13.75
CA GLU A 118 18.36 -3.98 13.97
C GLU A 118 18.86 -3.24 15.20
N LYS A 119 18.89 -3.92 16.35
CA LYS A 119 19.45 -3.43 17.61
C LYS A 119 20.73 -4.20 17.90
N ASN A 120 21.85 -3.50 17.89
CA ASN A 120 23.15 -4.13 18.10
C ASN A 120 23.52 -4.35 19.57
N GLU A 121 22.63 -4.00 20.49
CA GLU A 121 22.79 -4.20 21.93
C GLU A 121 21.47 -4.69 22.53
N LEU A 122 21.54 -5.77 23.33
CA LEU A 122 20.42 -6.30 24.12
C LEU A 122 20.84 -6.43 25.57
N THR A 123 19.88 -6.28 26.47
CA THR A 123 20.07 -6.45 27.92
C THR A 123 20.10 -7.93 28.24
N VAL A 124 21.12 -8.38 29.04
CA VAL A 124 21.19 -9.78 29.50
C VAL A 124 20.01 -10.13 30.39
N ASN A 125 19.66 -11.43 30.40
CA ASN A 125 18.56 -12.00 31.19
C ASN A 125 17.20 -11.34 31.00
N THR A 126 17.03 -10.67 29.83
CA THR A 126 15.82 -9.96 29.44
C THR A 126 15.32 -10.50 28.11
N PRO A 127 14.07 -11.01 28.03
CA PRO A 127 13.49 -11.40 26.77
C PRO A 127 13.37 -10.22 25.82
N SER A 128 13.87 -10.35 24.62
CA SER A 128 13.84 -9.30 23.59
C SER A 128 13.69 -9.92 22.20
N ASP A 129 13.11 -9.21 21.28
CA ASP A 129 13.07 -9.64 19.89
C ASP A 129 14.38 -9.29 19.21
N LEU A 130 14.92 -10.26 18.49
CA LEU A 130 16.11 -10.13 17.68
C LEU A 130 15.71 -10.06 16.19
N VAL A 131 15.99 -8.93 15.57
CA VAL A 131 15.65 -8.72 14.14
C VAL A 131 16.95 -8.74 13.34
N LEU A 132 16.99 -9.61 12.34
CA LEU A 132 18.08 -9.78 11.39
C LEU A 132 17.59 -9.42 9.99
N TYR A 133 18.42 -8.71 9.26
CA TYR A 133 18.19 -8.39 7.86
C TYR A 133 19.31 -8.97 7.00
N PHE A 134 18.93 -9.66 5.94
CA PHE A 134 19.87 -10.19 4.97
C PHE A 134 19.59 -9.59 3.59
N THR A 135 20.65 -9.17 2.89
CA THR A 135 20.58 -8.70 1.51
C THR A 135 21.71 -9.36 0.72
N ALA A 136 21.39 -10.00 -0.38
CA ALA A 136 22.38 -10.61 -1.27
C ALA A 136 23.26 -9.54 -1.93
N GLY A 137 24.43 -9.92 -2.38
CA GLY A 137 25.32 -9.02 -3.13
C GLY A 137 24.96 -8.88 -4.61
N GLN A 138 24.12 -9.78 -5.10
CA GLN A 138 23.64 -9.80 -6.48
C GLN A 138 22.34 -10.58 -6.56
N ARG A 139 21.57 -10.36 -7.62
CA ARG A 139 20.42 -11.19 -7.90
C ARG A 139 20.83 -12.66 -8.05
N THR A 140 20.13 -13.54 -7.35
CA THR A 140 20.43 -14.97 -7.35
C THR A 140 19.12 -15.76 -7.34
N PRO A 141 18.64 -16.18 -8.50
CA PRO A 141 17.45 -17.03 -8.61
C PRO A 141 17.71 -18.42 -8.03
N ASP A 142 16.67 -19.01 -7.41
CA ASP A 142 16.72 -20.35 -6.82
C ASP A 142 17.86 -20.52 -5.80
N ALA A 143 18.11 -19.50 -5.00
CA ALA A 143 19.19 -19.46 -4.03
C ALA A 143 18.88 -20.26 -2.75
N THR A 144 19.95 -20.67 -2.10
CA THR A 144 19.92 -21.11 -0.69
C THR A 144 20.64 -20.08 0.16
N VAL A 145 20.00 -19.61 1.22
CA VAL A 145 20.58 -18.72 2.23
C VAL A 145 20.71 -19.46 3.54
N THR A 146 21.89 -19.34 4.17
CA THR A 146 22.16 -19.89 5.49
C THR A 146 22.57 -18.76 6.43
N ILE A 147 21.81 -18.55 7.50
CA ILE A 147 22.12 -17.59 8.56
C ILE A 147 22.63 -18.37 9.78
N TYR A 148 23.86 -18.15 10.18
CA TYR A 148 24.48 -18.79 11.33
C TYR A 148 24.26 -17.96 12.58
N LEU A 149 23.62 -18.58 13.57
CA LEU A 149 23.31 -18.01 14.87
C LEU A 149 24.33 -18.52 15.91
N PRO A 150 24.91 -17.65 16.72
CA PRO A 150 25.84 -18.04 17.78
C PRO A 150 25.13 -18.85 18.88
N ALA A 151 25.91 -19.57 19.69
CA ALA A 151 25.40 -20.22 20.89
C ALA A 151 24.72 -19.21 21.82
N GLY A 152 23.61 -19.61 22.42
CA GLY A 152 22.78 -18.76 23.27
C GLY A 152 21.59 -18.11 22.56
N ILE A 153 21.56 -18.12 21.23
CA ILE A 153 20.37 -17.71 20.45
C ILE A 153 19.53 -18.95 20.14
N ASN A 154 18.34 -19.02 20.73
CA ASN A 154 17.44 -20.15 20.56
C ASN A 154 16.33 -19.83 19.57
N ALA A 155 16.59 -20.07 18.28
CA ALA A 155 15.60 -20.01 17.24
C ALA A 155 14.82 -21.32 17.16
N THR A 156 13.51 -21.23 17.02
CA THR A 156 12.56 -22.35 16.79
C THR A 156 11.58 -21.98 15.69
N THR A 157 10.89 -22.95 15.14
CA THR A 157 9.87 -22.71 14.12
C THR A 157 8.69 -21.88 14.63
N ASP A 158 8.43 -21.89 15.94
CA ASP A 158 7.33 -21.15 16.57
C ASP A 158 7.70 -19.71 16.93
N ASN A 159 8.95 -19.48 17.37
CA ASN A 159 9.39 -18.13 17.77
C ASN A 159 10.07 -17.33 16.65
N THR A 160 10.25 -17.93 15.48
CA THR A 160 10.89 -17.28 14.35
C THR A 160 9.85 -16.91 13.28
N THR A 161 9.85 -15.65 12.90
CA THR A 161 9.03 -15.10 11.82
C THR A 161 9.95 -14.62 10.72
N VAL A 162 9.59 -14.82 9.48
CA VAL A 162 10.38 -14.37 8.33
C VAL A 162 9.50 -13.60 7.35
N ASN A 163 10.05 -12.54 6.81
CA ASN A 163 9.49 -11.84 5.66
C ASN A 163 10.46 -12.01 4.50
N VAL A 164 9.98 -12.61 3.43
CA VAL A 164 10.76 -12.84 2.22
C VAL A 164 10.40 -11.78 1.20
N ILE A 165 11.33 -10.91 0.86
CA ILE A 165 11.20 -9.88 -0.18
C ILE A 165 9.99 -8.92 0.04
N GLY A 166 9.61 -8.67 1.29
CA GLY A 166 8.47 -7.80 1.59
C GLY A 166 7.09 -8.41 1.39
N ARG A 167 6.99 -9.73 1.22
CA ARG A 167 5.72 -10.43 0.94
C ARG A 167 4.80 -10.59 2.16
N GLY A 168 5.22 -10.10 3.29
CA GLY A 168 4.52 -10.23 4.57
C GLY A 168 5.21 -11.19 5.53
N ASP A 169 4.88 -11.04 6.80
CA ASP A 169 5.48 -11.82 7.88
C ASP A 169 4.79 -13.18 8.00
N VAL A 170 5.60 -14.24 7.95
CA VAL A 170 5.12 -15.62 8.07
C VAL A 170 5.91 -16.33 9.17
N LYS A 171 5.22 -17.08 10.03
CA LYS A 171 5.92 -17.95 10.99
C LYS A 171 6.73 -19.01 10.26
N LEU A 172 7.92 -19.31 10.76
CA LEU A 172 8.80 -20.27 10.10
C LEU A 172 8.16 -21.65 9.92
N LYS A 173 7.29 -22.06 10.85
CA LYS A 173 6.52 -23.32 10.76
C LYS A 173 5.47 -23.31 9.65
N ASP A 174 4.99 -22.14 9.29
CA ASP A 174 3.91 -21.94 8.31
C ASP A 174 4.46 -21.58 6.92
N LEU A 175 5.79 -21.50 6.78
CA LEU A 175 6.41 -21.33 5.48
C LEU A 175 6.04 -22.51 4.58
N PRO A 176 5.46 -22.27 3.42
CA PRO A 176 5.09 -23.35 2.53
C PRO A 176 6.33 -24.07 2.04
N THR A 177 6.23 -25.38 2.01
CA THR A 177 7.28 -26.29 1.52
C THR A 177 7.33 -26.34 -0.01
N GLN A 178 6.38 -25.69 -0.69
CA GLN A 178 6.26 -25.63 -2.16
C GLN A 178 5.98 -24.21 -2.59
N SER A 179 6.09 -23.93 -3.89
CA SER A 179 5.77 -22.61 -4.42
C SER A 179 4.38 -22.16 -3.99
N ILE A 180 4.32 -21.01 -3.35
CA ILE A 180 3.05 -20.32 -3.14
C ILE A 180 2.70 -19.69 -4.46
N GLY A 181 1.88 -20.25 -5.20
CA GLY A 181 1.50 -19.63 -6.42
C GLY A 181 0.54 -20.50 -7.17
N ARG A 182 -0.17 -19.88 -8.05
CA ARG A 182 -1.00 -20.56 -9.01
C ARG A 182 -0.11 -21.23 -10.04
N THR A 183 -0.51 -22.39 -10.47
CA THR A 183 0.24 -23.15 -11.46
C THR A 183 0.33 -22.37 -12.78
N GLY A 184 1.51 -22.37 -13.36
CA GLY A 184 1.71 -22.13 -14.80
C GLY A 184 2.29 -20.79 -15.22
N ASN A 185 2.09 -19.72 -14.49
CA ASN A 185 2.44 -18.37 -14.95
C ASN A 185 3.23 -17.56 -13.93
N ARG A 186 3.96 -18.22 -13.04
CA ARG A 186 4.59 -17.56 -11.93
C ARG A 186 6.08 -17.40 -12.08
N TYR A 187 6.57 -16.31 -11.55
CA TYR A 187 7.98 -16.08 -11.35
C TYR A 187 8.57 -17.06 -10.34
N SER A 188 9.86 -17.30 -10.48
CA SER A 188 10.59 -18.15 -9.55
C SER A 188 10.52 -17.70 -8.10
N TYR A 189 10.29 -16.43 -7.83
CA TYR A 189 10.12 -15.90 -6.49
C TYR A 189 8.76 -16.17 -5.85
N ASP A 190 7.81 -16.69 -6.59
CA ASP A 190 6.61 -17.28 -6.00
C ASP A 190 6.94 -18.57 -5.25
N LYS A 191 8.11 -19.10 -5.46
CA LYS A 191 8.67 -20.19 -4.66
C LYS A 191 9.26 -19.62 -3.39
N VAL A 192 8.48 -19.58 -2.33
CA VAL A 192 9.04 -19.40 -1.00
C VAL A 192 9.56 -20.74 -0.55
N GLY A 193 10.86 -20.83 -0.42
CA GLY A 193 11.51 -22.09 -0.15
C GLY A 193 11.23 -22.66 1.23
N THR A 194 11.68 -23.85 1.45
CA THR A 194 11.68 -24.49 2.76
C THR A 194 12.64 -23.77 3.69
N ALA A 195 12.25 -23.68 4.95
CA ALA A 195 13.15 -23.20 5.98
C ALA A 195 13.39 -24.28 7.02
N ASP A 196 14.65 -24.56 7.30
CA ASP A 196 15.09 -25.54 8.29
C ASP A 196 15.93 -24.88 9.37
N ILE A 197 15.84 -25.38 10.58
CA ILE A 197 16.73 -25.02 11.70
C ILE A 197 17.65 -26.21 11.97
N ILE A 198 18.96 -26.01 11.79
CA ILE A 198 19.97 -27.02 11.96
C ILE A 198 20.80 -26.70 13.20
N LYS A 199 20.86 -27.62 14.18
CA LYS A 199 21.74 -27.48 15.36
C LYS A 199 23.18 -27.75 14.96
N MET A 200 24.08 -26.91 15.45
CA MET A 200 25.51 -27.00 15.16
C MET A 200 26.30 -27.55 16.36
N THR A 201 27.44 -28.17 16.08
CA THR A 201 28.30 -28.77 17.10
C THR A 201 28.90 -27.81 18.10
N ASN A 202 29.00 -26.52 17.73
CA ASN A 202 29.48 -25.43 18.60
C ASN A 202 28.40 -24.87 19.54
N GLY A 203 27.23 -25.49 19.59
CA GLY A 203 26.10 -25.02 20.39
C GLY A 203 25.25 -23.92 19.74
N GLY A 204 25.63 -23.44 18.58
CA GLY A 204 24.85 -22.53 17.78
C GLY A 204 23.79 -23.24 16.91
N SER A 205 23.13 -22.48 16.04
CA SER A 205 22.20 -23.03 15.05
C SER A 205 22.34 -22.30 13.71
N ALA A 206 21.79 -22.89 12.67
CA ALA A 206 21.71 -22.26 11.36
C ALA A 206 20.26 -22.27 10.87
N LEU A 207 19.79 -21.15 10.38
CA LEU A 207 18.55 -21.02 9.64
C LEU A 207 18.88 -21.24 8.15
N LEU A 208 18.27 -22.25 7.54
CA LEU A 208 18.51 -22.63 6.16
C LEU A 208 17.26 -22.38 5.32
N PHE A 209 17.32 -21.44 4.41
CA PHE A 209 16.26 -21.11 3.47
C PHE A 209 16.65 -21.59 2.07
N LYS A 210 15.76 -22.26 1.38
CA LYS A 210 16.00 -22.78 0.02
C LYS A 210 14.98 -22.25 -0.97
N HIS A 211 15.33 -22.28 -2.24
CA HIS A 211 14.47 -21.85 -3.35
C HIS A 211 14.05 -20.38 -3.29
N LEU A 212 14.96 -19.51 -2.89
CA LEU A 212 14.73 -18.07 -2.84
C LEU A 212 15.18 -17.41 -4.15
N ASP A 213 14.43 -16.46 -4.64
CA ASP A 213 14.87 -15.55 -5.69
C ASP A 213 15.32 -14.22 -5.06
N LEU A 214 16.62 -14.14 -4.75
CA LEU A 214 17.20 -13.01 -4.06
C LEU A 214 17.27 -11.79 -4.98
N ARG A 215 16.77 -10.65 -4.50
CA ARG A 215 16.59 -9.42 -5.28
C ARG A 215 17.07 -8.20 -4.51
N PRO A 216 18.38 -8.05 -4.30
CA PRO A 216 18.95 -7.00 -3.46
C PRO A 216 18.55 -5.59 -3.92
N ALA A 217 18.20 -5.42 -5.17
CA ALA A 217 17.70 -4.16 -5.70
C ALA A 217 16.36 -3.72 -5.09
N ASN A 218 15.56 -4.66 -4.61
CA ASN A 218 14.27 -4.38 -3.97
C ASN A 218 14.38 -4.13 -2.46
N GLY A 219 15.57 -4.10 -1.89
CA GLY A 219 15.84 -3.93 -0.47
C GLY A 219 16.28 -5.23 0.20
N GLU A 220 15.93 -5.43 1.47
CA GLU A 220 16.29 -6.64 2.18
C GLU A 220 15.60 -7.86 1.55
N ASP A 221 16.40 -8.90 1.28
CA ASP A 221 15.88 -10.17 0.75
C ASP A 221 15.17 -10.99 1.83
N LEU A 222 15.70 -10.95 3.08
CA LEU A 222 15.09 -11.58 4.24
C LEU A 222 15.06 -10.62 5.42
N THR A 223 13.91 -10.52 6.07
CA THR A 223 13.79 -9.98 7.42
C THR A 223 13.39 -11.13 8.33
N ILE A 224 14.19 -11.37 9.38
CA ILE A 224 14.00 -12.50 10.30
C ILE A 224 13.84 -11.95 11.70
N VAL A 225 12.72 -12.26 12.35
CA VAL A 225 12.45 -11.88 13.73
C VAL A 225 12.46 -13.16 14.59
N ILE A 226 13.38 -13.22 15.55
CA ILE A 226 13.42 -14.30 16.55
C ILE A 226 12.90 -13.71 17.85
N SER A 227 11.69 -14.08 18.24
CA SER A 227 11.02 -13.51 19.41
C SER A 227 11.50 -14.14 20.72
N ASN A 228 11.48 -13.36 21.79
CA ASN A 228 11.81 -13.78 23.15
C ASN A 228 13.22 -14.36 23.30
N VAL A 229 14.21 -13.82 22.62
CA VAL A 229 15.62 -14.16 22.81
C VAL A 229 16.09 -13.63 24.16
N THR A 230 16.67 -14.53 24.98
CA THR A 230 17.24 -14.16 26.28
C THR A 230 18.71 -14.54 26.31
N LEU A 231 19.60 -13.55 26.42
CA LEU A 231 21.03 -13.72 26.51
C LEU A 231 21.44 -13.84 27.98
N SER A 232 22.13 -14.93 28.34
CA SER A 232 22.51 -15.19 29.75
C SER A 232 23.89 -14.63 30.14
N LYS A 233 24.69 -14.20 29.18
CA LYS A 233 26.05 -13.71 29.41
C LYS A 233 26.31 -12.41 28.67
N THR A 234 27.00 -11.50 29.34
CA THR A 234 27.51 -10.28 28.68
C THR A 234 28.59 -10.64 27.65
N GLY A 235 28.72 -9.84 26.60
CA GLY A 235 29.76 -10.01 25.61
C GLY A 235 29.26 -9.92 24.17
N LYS A 236 30.07 -10.40 23.26
CA LYS A 236 29.83 -10.34 21.82
C LYS A 236 29.22 -11.65 21.32
N TYR A 237 28.15 -11.52 20.54
CA TYR A 237 27.51 -12.62 19.82
C TYR A 237 27.66 -12.33 18.33
N ASN A 238 28.42 -13.17 17.63
CA ASN A 238 28.73 -12.95 16.21
C ASN A 238 27.84 -13.81 15.32
N PHE A 239 27.22 -13.17 14.35
CA PHE A 239 26.38 -13.79 13.33
C PHE A 239 27.10 -13.76 11.99
N SER A 240 26.80 -14.70 11.13
CA SER A 240 27.25 -14.69 9.74
C SER A 240 26.19 -15.27 8.81
N ALA A 241 26.30 -14.97 7.55
CA ALA A 241 25.40 -15.50 6.52
C ALA A 241 26.18 -15.97 5.30
N ARG A 242 25.59 -16.89 4.57
CA ARG A 242 26.06 -17.32 3.25
C ARG A 242 24.87 -17.57 2.34
N TYR A 243 25.09 -17.41 1.05
CA TYR A 243 24.12 -17.82 0.06
C TYR A 243 24.80 -18.46 -1.15
N THR A 244 24.08 -19.27 -1.88
CA THR A 244 24.57 -20.01 -3.04
C THR A 244 23.51 -20.09 -4.12
N THR A 245 23.95 -20.17 -5.36
CA THR A 245 23.09 -20.39 -6.53
C THR A 245 22.66 -21.85 -6.71
N SER A 246 23.24 -22.78 -5.94
CA SER A 246 22.90 -24.20 -5.96
C SER A 246 22.01 -24.58 -4.78
N GLN A 247 21.32 -25.69 -4.86
CA GLN A 247 20.49 -26.24 -3.79
C GLN A 247 21.27 -27.32 -3.03
N PRO A 248 22.13 -26.96 -2.07
CA PRO A 248 22.90 -27.97 -1.35
C PRO A 248 21.97 -28.84 -0.49
N ALA A 249 22.23 -30.13 -0.46
CA ALA A 249 21.46 -31.09 0.33
C ALA A 249 21.65 -30.91 1.83
N ALA A 250 22.76 -30.25 2.26
CA ALA A 250 23.12 -30.01 3.66
C ALA A 250 23.84 -28.68 3.80
N LEU A 251 24.15 -28.29 5.04
CA LEU A 251 24.99 -27.11 5.32
C LEU A 251 26.32 -27.23 4.56
N SER A 252 26.54 -26.28 3.69
CA SER A 252 27.77 -26.21 2.88
C SER A 252 28.66 -25.08 3.36
N SER A 253 29.96 -25.34 3.41
CA SER A 253 30.96 -24.28 3.55
C SER A 253 31.18 -23.53 2.25
N ALA A 254 30.70 -24.07 1.13
CA ALA A 254 30.73 -23.41 -0.16
C ALA A 254 29.64 -22.34 -0.26
N GLY A 255 29.83 -21.37 -1.10
CA GLY A 255 28.90 -20.28 -1.33
C GLY A 255 29.51 -18.92 -1.04
N THR A 256 28.76 -17.88 -1.37
CA THR A 256 29.17 -16.50 -1.18
C THR A 256 28.87 -16.07 0.25
N GLY A 257 29.89 -15.68 1.03
CA GLY A 257 29.71 -15.17 2.39
C GLY A 257 29.08 -13.79 2.40
N ALA A 258 28.41 -13.47 3.49
CA ALA A 258 27.97 -12.11 3.78
C ALA A 258 28.84 -11.48 4.87
N GLU A 259 28.79 -10.17 4.99
CA GLU A 259 29.40 -9.47 6.11
C GLU A 259 28.82 -10.00 7.43
N THR A 260 29.70 -10.14 8.43
CA THR A 260 29.28 -10.58 9.75
C THR A 260 28.63 -9.45 10.52
N ALA A 261 27.65 -9.78 11.36
CA ALA A 261 27.02 -8.85 12.27
C ALA A 261 27.33 -9.23 13.73
N THR A 262 27.47 -8.25 14.59
CA THR A 262 27.78 -8.46 16.01
C THR A 262 26.71 -7.82 16.88
N LEU A 263 26.15 -8.61 17.79
CA LEU A 263 25.27 -8.19 18.84
C LEU A 263 26.05 -8.10 20.16
N MET A 264 25.87 -7.02 20.91
CA MET A 264 26.41 -6.84 22.26
C MET A 264 25.34 -7.20 23.28
N ALA A 265 25.69 -8.02 24.23
CA ALA A 265 24.88 -8.26 25.41
C ALA A 265 25.41 -7.41 26.57
N ALA A 266 24.59 -6.47 27.05
CA ALA A 266 24.93 -5.51 28.10
C ALA A 266 24.25 -5.87 29.44
N ALA A 267 24.94 -5.54 30.54
CA ALA A 267 24.36 -5.68 31.87
C ALA A 267 23.33 -4.57 32.17
N THR A 268 23.55 -3.35 31.66
CA THR A 268 22.61 -2.23 31.82
C THR A 268 21.46 -2.30 30.82
N ILE A 269 20.36 -1.66 31.14
CA ILE A 269 19.20 -1.60 30.24
C ILE A 269 19.57 -0.85 28.98
N SER A 270 19.46 -1.48 27.84
CA SER A 270 19.80 -0.95 26.51
C SER A 270 18.57 -0.70 25.63
N ASP A 271 17.40 -1.08 26.09
CA ASP A 271 16.14 -1.05 25.39
C ASP A 271 15.09 -0.12 26.03
N PHE A 272 15.56 0.91 26.75
CA PHE A 272 14.67 1.97 27.18
C PHE A 272 14.19 2.75 25.96
N GLU A 273 12.92 2.70 25.66
CA GLU A 273 12.38 3.25 24.43
C GLU A 273 11.06 3.99 24.64
N LYS A 274 10.78 4.94 23.77
CA LYS A 274 9.51 5.64 23.69
C LYS A 274 8.45 4.70 23.14
N VAL A 275 7.32 4.62 23.80
CA VAL A 275 6.15 3.92 23.28
C VAL A 275 5.55 4.78 22.16
N VAL A 276 5.47 4.22 20.98
CA VAL A 276 4.82 4.84 19.82
C VAL A 276 3.40 4.33 19.76
N ASP A 277 2.44 5.24 19.84
CA ASP A 277 1.04 4.90 19.65
C ASP A 277 0.76 4.70 18.15
N LYS A 278 0.38 3.49 17.78
CA LYS A 278 0.00 3.11 16.42
C LYS A 278 -1.53 3.07 16.22
N ALA A 279 -2.30 3.38 17.23
CA ALA A 279 -3.76 3.53 17.11
C ALA A 279 -4.11 4.75 16.26
N ALA A 280 -5.36 4.79 15.78
CA ALA A 280 -5.88 5.96 15.07
C ALA A 280 -5.67 7.24 15.87
N TYR A 281 -5.22 8.28 15.21
CA TYR A 281 -4.88 9.54 15.84
C TYR A 281 -6.07 10.17 16.55
N LYS A 282 -5.88 10.45 17.82
CA LYS A 282 -6.87 11.14 18.63
C LYS A 282 -6.17 12.21 19.46
N GLU A 283 -6.42 13.46 19.12
CA GLU A 283 -5.82 14.59 19.83
C GLU A 283 -6.52 14.84 21.18
N THR A 284 -5.71 14.92 22.22
CA THR A 284 -6.12 15.36 23.55
C THR A 284 -5.20 16.52 23.98
N PRO A 285 -5.56 17.31 25.01
CA PRO A 285 -4.68 18.39 25.50
C PRO A 285 -3.26 17.93 25.81
N ASP A 286 -3.11 16.68 26.24
CA ASP A 286 -1.83 16.13 26.70
C ASP A 286 -1.05 15.35 25.62
N THR A 287 -1.62 15.20 24.41
CA THR A 287 -1.04 14.38 23.34
C THR A 287 0.44 14.72 23.06
N TYR A 288 0.80 15.97 23.12
CA TYR A 288 2.14 16.46 22.79
C TYR A 288 3.03 16.77 23.97
N THR A 289 2.50 16.75 25.19
CA THR A 289 3.23 17.08 26.43
C THR A 289 3.39 15.89 27.36
N THR A 290 2.94 14.72 26.90
CA THR A 290 3.07 13.45 27.61
C THR A 290 3.89 12.49 26.76
N VAL A 291 4.78 11.75 27.42
CA VAL A 291 5.57 10.70 26.81
C VAL A 291 5.51 9.44 27.64
N HIS A 292 5.37 8.31 26.96
CA HIS A 292 5.37 6.99 27.57
C HIS A 292 6.63 6.24 27.17
N PHE A 293 7.24 5.57 28.13
CA PHE A 293 8.43 4.74 27.94
C PHE A 293 8.17 3.31 28.35
N ARG A 294 8.93 2.40 27.79
CA ARG A 294 8.97 1.00 28.19
C ARG A 294 10.41 0.46 28.14
N TRP A 295 10.61 -0.62 28.86
CA TRP A 295 11.82 -1.46 28.82
C TRP A 295 11.42 -2.90 29.14
N HIS A 296 12.30 -3.86 28.88
CA HIS A 296 11.95 -5.29 29.07
C HIS A 296 12.59 -5.90 30.32
N ALA A 297 13.70 -5.35 30.82
CA ALA A 297 14.37 -5.86 31.99
C ALA A 297 13.53 -5.78 33.26
N ASN A 298 13.51 -6.82 34.08
CA ASN A 298 12.79 -6.82 35.34
C ASN A 298 13.43 -5.85 36.34
N THR A 299 12.66 -4.91 36.82
CA THR A 299 13.07 -3.89 37.80
C THR A 299 12.08 -3.80 38.96
N LYS A 300 12.50 -3.18 40.09
CA LYS A 300 11.60 -2.89 41.18
C LYS A 300 11.33 -1.39 41.26
N ASN A 301 10.10 -0.98 41.57
CA ASN A 301 9.69 0.43 41.60
C ASN A 301 10.64 1.33 42.37
N ASN A 302 11.08 0.91 43.55
CA ASN A 302 11.97 1.71 44.40
C ASN A 302 13.44 1.77 43.96
N ASP A 303 13.79 0.97 42.96
CA ASP A 303 15.13 0.88 42.42
C ASP A 303 15.30 1.60 41.07
N VAL A 304 14.22 2.11 40.50
CA VAL A 304 14.17 2.74 39.18
C VAL A 304 13.77 4.20 39.30
N GLN A 305 14.49 5.06 38.61
CA GLN A 305 14.20 6.49 38.47
C GLN A 305 14.39 6.93 37.01
N VAL A 306 13.44 7.67 36.49
CA VAL A 306 13.61 8.32 35.18
C VAL A 306 14.37 9.63 35.39
N MET A 307 15.41 9.81 34.64
CA MET A 307 16.21 11.04 34.59
C MET A 307 15.88 11.81 33.33
N GLN A 308 15.77 13.13 33.43
CA GLN A 308 15.52 14.02 32.29
C GLN A 308 16.63 15.04 32.11
N SER A 309 16.82 15.47 30.87
CA SER A 309 17.71 16.56 30.51
C SER A 309 17.06 17.44 29.45
N ALA A 310 17.03 18.74 29.67
CA ALA A 310 16.57 19.74 28.71
C ALA A 310 17.73 20.43 27.95
N ASN A 311 18.98 19.98 28.16
CA ASN A 311 20.18 20.58 27.57
C ASN A 311 21.07 19.56 26.85
N LYS A 312 20.45 18.65 26.12
CA LYS A 312 21.13 17.62 25.30
C LYS A 312 22.02 16.67 26.10
N GLY A 313 21.59 16.31 27.32
CA GLY A 313 22.31 15.35 28.16
C GLY A 313 23.50 15.92 28.93
N LYS A 314 23.71 17.24 28.93
CA LYS A 314 24.80 17.87 29.71
C LYS A 314 24.54 17.79 31.22
N THR A 315 23.31 17.97 31.64
CA THR A 315 22.88 17.77 33.03
C THR A 315 21.64 16.90 33.09
N TRP A 316 21.55 16.09 34.13
CA TRP A 316 20.46 15.16 34.34
C TRP A 316 19.80 15.42 35.70
N LEU A 317 18.50 15.56 35.73
CA LEU A 317 17.70 15.73 36.93
C LEU A 317 16.67 14.61 37.00
N PRO A 318 16.21 14.21 38.19
CA PRO A 318 15.07 13.32 38.32
C PRO A 318 13.84 13.90 37.60
N ALA A 319 13.15 13.08 36.85
CA ALA A 319 11.89 13.44 36.20
C ALA A 319 10.72 13.10 37.13
N ALA A 320 9.64 13.90 37.02
CA ALA A 320 8.37 13.59 37.70
C ALA A 320 7.65 12.50 36.90
N ALA A 321 8.13 11.28 36.97
CA ALA A 321 7.63 10.13 36.22
C ALA A 321 6.74 9.24 37.11
N ILE A 322 5.65 8.75 36.55
CA ILE A 322 4.87 7.64 37.08
C ILE A 322 5.50 6.36 36.54
N VAL A 323 6.13 5.59 37.43
CA VAL A 323 6.82 4.34 37.10
C VAL A 323 5.95 3.15 37.52
N ASP A 324 5.72 2.22 36.60
CA ASP A 324 5.10 0.93 36.89
C ASP A 324 6.11 -0.18 36.51
N SER A 325 6.86 -0.65 37.51
CA SER A 325 7.86 -1.71 37.29
C SER A 325 7.25 -3.09 37.06
N THR A 326 5.95 -3.27 37.34
CA THR A 326 5.29 -4.55 37.03
C THR A 326 5.04 -4.70 35.54
N LYS A 327 4.91 -3.58 34.85
CA LYS A 327 4.76 -3.47 33.40
C LYS A 327 6.03 -2.99 32.71
N ASN A 328 7.05 -2.62 33.47
CA ASN A 328 8.26 -1.98 32.95
C ASN A 328 7.95 -0.75 32.07
N THR A 329 7.11 0.15 32.61
CA THR A 329 6.71 1.38 31.91
C THR A 329 6.92 2.61 32.76
N ALA A 330 7.07 3.74 32.13
CA ALA A 330 7.10 5.04 32.77
C ALA A 330 6.34 6.07 31.94
N THR A 331 5.61 6.95 32.62
CA THR A 331 4.87 8.05 31.99
C THR A 331 5.31 9.37 32.57
N ILE A 332 5.57 10.35 31.73
CA ILE A 332 5.87 11.73 32.12
C ILE A 332 4.87 12.63 31.38
N SER A 333 4.16 13.43 32.15
CA SER A 333 3.16 14.38 31.64
C SER A 333 3.51 15.81 32.02
N GLY A 334 2.85 16.78 31.38
CA GLY A 334 3.04 18.19 31.69
C GLY A 334 4.40 18.75 31.28
N LEU A 335 5.01 18.18 30.26
CA LEU A 335 6.26 18.69 29.68
C LEU A 335 6.02 20.07 29.04
N VAL A 336 7.00 20.96 29.19
CA VAL A 336 6.94 22.28 28.55
C VAL A 336 6.92 22.11 27.04
N PRO A 337 5.92 22.66 26.34
CA PRO A 337 5.87 22.58 24.87
C PRO A 337 7.08 23.27 24.21
N HIS A 338 7.39 22.84 22.99
CA HIS A 338 8.47 23.38 22.16
C HIS A 338 9.88 23.18 22.75
N GLN A 339 10.04 22.12 23.54
CA GLN A 339 11.29 21.78 24.20
C GLN A 339 11.76 20.38 23.82
N LEU A 340 13.03 20.23 23.45
CA LEU A 340 13.68 18.93 23.28
C LEU A 340 14.19 18.41 24.60
N TYR A 341 13.67 17.28 25.02
CA TYR A 341 14.11 16.54 26.19
C TYR A 341 14.89 15.30 25.80
N TYR A 342 15.73 14.83 26.73
CA TYR A 342 16.35 13.51 26.73
C TYR A 342 15.98 12.81 28.01
N PHE A 343 15.64 11.53 27.93
CA PHE A 343 15.26 10.71 29.08
C PHE A 343 16.11 9.45 29.12
N LYS A 344 16.44 8.98 30.33
CA LYS A 344 17.06 7.68 30.56
C LYS A 344 16.63 7.12 31.91
N LEU A 345 16.70 5.81 32.08
CA LEU A 345 16.52 5.16 33.36
C LEU A 345 17.81 5.18 34.16
N PHE A 346 17.66 5.34 35.45
CA PHE A 346 18.70 5.02 36.45
C PHE A 346 18.20 3.86 37.31
N VAL A 347 18.93 2.77 37.32
CA VAL A 347 18.66 1.61 38.16
C VAL A 347 19.70 1.63 39.30
N SER A 348 19.21 1.77 40.54
CA SER A 348 20.10 1.95 41.71
C SER A 348 20.69 0.64 42.23
N LYS A 349 19.98 -0.48 42.09
CA LYS A 349 20.36 -1.80 42.62
C LYS A 349 19.99 -2.93 41.65
N GLY A 350 20.59 -4.09 41.90
CA GLY A 350 20.30 -5.31 41.16
C GLY A 350 21.20 -5.51 39.95
N GLU A 351 20.86 -6.48 39.15
CA GLU A 351 21.63 -6.97 38.01
C GLU A 351 21.87 -5.89 36.94
N HIS A 352 20.86 -5.06 36.70
CA HIS A 352 20.89 -4.03 35.68
C HIS A 352 21.26 -2.63 36.24
N LYS A 353 21.97 -2.59 37.37
CA LYS A 353 22.40 -1.34 38.00
C LYS A 353 23.16 -0.45 37.02
N GLY A 354 22.76 0.80 36.92
CA GLY A 354 23.39 1.78 36.06
C GLY A 354 22.39 2.64 35.29
N PHE A 355 22.89 3.33 34.27
CA PHE A 355 22.03 4.12 33.37
C PHE A 355 21.71 3.35 32.11
N SER A 356 20.47 3.49 31.65
CA SER A 356 20.07 2.99 30.33
C SER A 356 20.62 3.87 29.20
N ASN A 357 20.34 3.45 27.96
CA ASN A 357 20.39 4.35 26.81
C ASN A 357 19.51 5.58 27.02
N ALA A 358 19.83 6.67 26.34
CA ALA A 358 19.05 7.92 26.39
C ALA A 358 18.08 7.98 25.20
N VAL A 359 16.87 8.44 25.46
CA VAL A 359 15.81 8.58 24.44
C VAL A 359 15.40 10.05 24.32
N PRO A 360 15.48 10.65 23.14
CA PRO A 360 15.02 12.01 22.91
C PRO A 360 13.51 12.08 22.70
N PHE A 361 12.93 13.20 23.08
CA PHE A 361 11.52 13.53 22.86
C PHE A 361 11.35 15.05 22.69
N TYR A 362 10.77 15.47 21.59
CA TYR A 362 10.37 16.85 21.38
C TYR A 362 8.92 17.03 21.87
N SER A 363 8.74 17.87 22.87
CA SER A 363 7.43 18.19 23.44
C SER A 363 6.76 19.27 22.60
N GLY A 364 5.49 19.07 22.26
CA GLY A 364 4.74 19.99 21.39
C GLY A 364 4.83 19.64 19.90
N LYS A 365 4.10 20.40 19.10
CA LYS A 365 4.21 20.36 17.62
C LYS A 365 5.34 21.30 17.21
N MET A 366 6.24 20.87 16.35
CA MET A 366 7.31 21.70 15.81
C MET A 366 6.76 22.55 14.67
N ASP A 367 6.58 23.84 14.92
CA ASP A 367 6.00 24.74 13.90
C ASP A 367 7.02 25.05 12.80
N THR A 368 6.62 24.88 11.55
CA THR A 368 7.41 25.21 10.36
C THR A 368 7.93 26.64 10.39
N LYS A 369 7.14 27.59 10.87
CA LYS A 369 7.56 29.02 10.99
C LYS A 369 8.71 29.21 11.95
N SER A 370 8.78 28.43 13.03
CA SER A 370 9.89 28.48 13.98
C SER A 370 11.21 27.99 13.37
N LEU A 371 11.13 27.27 12.25
CA LEU A 371 12.27 26.78 11.49
C LEU A 371 12.63 27.67 10.27
N GLY A 372 12.02 28.86 10.17
CA GLY A 372 12.23 29.77 9.05
C GLY A 372 11.60 29.30 7.73
N ILE A 373 10.56 28.48 7.82
CA ILE A 373 9.74 28.07 6.69
C ILE A 373 8.51 28.98 6.67
N THR A 374 8.52 29.95 5.78
CA THR A 374 7.62 31.11 5.90
C THR A 374 6.15 30.84 5.57
N GLY A 375 5.90 29.88 4.69
CA GLY A 375 4.53 29.64 4.21
C GLY A 375 3.91 30.87 3.51
N ASP A 376 4.74 31.64 2.78
CA ASP A 376 4.35 32.89 2.12
C ASP A 376 3.72 32.69 0.74
N GLY A 377 3.64 31.47 0.25
CA GLY A 377 3.09 31.10 -1.07
C GLY A 377 4.00 31.43 -2.26
N THR A 378 5.22 31.89 -2.01
CA THR A 378 6.18 32.28 -3.06
C THR A 378 7.45 31.42 -3.04
N ALA A 379 8.05 31.21 -1.88
CA ALA A 379 9.26 30.43 -1.74
C ALA A 379 9.01 28.92 -1.95
N ASP A 380 9.96 28.23 -2.57
CA ASP A 380 10.05 26.76 -2.53
C ASP A 380 10.54 26.34 -1.13
N ASN A 381 9.69 25.65 -0.40
CA ASN A 381 9.96 25.23 0.96
C ASN A 381 10.43 23.77 1.06
N THR A 382 10.58 23.07 -0.07
CA THR A 382 10.83 21.62 -0.14
C THR A 382 11.99 21.19 0.72
N ASP A 383 13.17 21.75 0.50
CA ASP A 383 14.39 21.32 1.17
C ASP A 383 14.34 21.59 2.68
N LYS A 384 13.79 22.74 3.08
CA LYS A 384 13.62 23.07 4.50
C LYS A 384 12.63 22.14 5.21
N ILE A 385 11.53 21.80 4.55
CA ILE A 385 10.54 20.86 5.09
C ILE A 385 11.17 19.46 5.22
N ASN A 386 11.86 19.00 4.18
CA ASN A 386 12.54 17.71 4.23
C ASN A 386 13.61 17.67 5.34
N ALA A 387 14.39 18.75 5.52
CA ALA A 387 15.34 18.85 6.60
C ALA A 387 14.68 18.84 8.00
N ALA A 388 13.51 19.47 8.14
CA ALA A 388 12.74 19.42 9.38
C ALA A 388 12.22 18.02 9.68
N ILE A 389 11.71 17.31 8.67
CA ILE A 389 11.27 15.92 8.77
C ILE A 389 12.45 15.02 9.15
N ASP A 390 13.60 15.18 8.52
CA ASP A 390 14.82 14.44 8.85
C ASP A 390 15.26 14.69 10.30
N SER A 391 15.21 15.94 10.76
CA SER A 391 15.54 16.29 12.14
C SER A 391 14.61 15.62 13.16
N LEU A 392 13.30 15.59 12.88
CA LEU A 392 12.34 14.87 13.71
C LEU A 392 12.60 13.37 13.69
N SER A 393 12.87 12.79 12.53
CA SER A 393 13.18 11.36 12.41
C SER A 393 14.43 10.98 13.22
N GLN A 394 15.48 11.81 13.21
CA GLN A 394 16.72 11.58 13.96
C GLN A 394 16.50 11.53 15.48
N ILE A 395 15.53 12.25 16.00
CA ILE A 395 15.16 12.21 17.42
C ILE A 395 14.07 11.17 17.71
N GLY A 396 13.88 10.18 16.83
CA GLY A 396 12.90 9.12 17.01
C GLY A 396 11.46 9.50 16.70
N GLY A 397 11.25 10.58 15.94
CA GLY A 397 9.96 11.03 15.47
C GLY A 397 9.36 12.20 16.25
N GLY A 398 8.28 12.73 15.74
CA GLY A 398 7.56 13.87 16.30
C GLY A 398 6.55 14.42 15.30
N THR A 399 5.97 15.58 15.62
CA THR A 399 4.95 16.22 14.78
C THR A 399 5.48 17.53 14.21
N LEU A 400 5.48 17.65 12.89
CA LEU A 400 5.75 18.89 12.15
C LEU A 400 4.41 19.60 11.90
N LEU A 401 4.25 20.79 12.43
CA LEU A 401 3.06 21.63 12.26
C LEU A 401 3.21 22.55 11.07
N PHE A 402 2.33 22.43 10.10
CA PHE A 402 2.10 23.45 9.08
C PHE A 402 1.03 24.40 9.61
N SER A 403 1.44 25.50 10.21
CA SER A 403 0.53 26.54 10.66
C SER A 403 0.02 27.38 9.47
N ALA A 404 -1.03 28.20 9.68
CA ALA A 404 -1.69 28.97 8.62
C ALA A 404 -0.69 29.65 7.66
N GLY A 405 -0.81 29.35 6.36
CA GLY A 405 0.10 29.81 5.31
C GLY A 405 0.05 28.91 4.07
N VAL A 406 0.79 29.28 3.03
CA VAL A 406 0.88 28.53 1.78
C VAL A 406 2.32 28.05 1.59
N TYR A 407 2.51 26.74 1.65
CA TYR A 407 3.81 26.08 1.57
C TYR A 407 3.98 25.43 0.19
N ASN A 408 4.80 26.02 -0.64
CA ASN A 408 5.11 25.49 -1.97
C ASN A 408 6.12 24.36 -1.85
N VAL A 409 5.81 23.21 -2.48
CA VAL A 409 6.65 22.01 -2.37
C VAL A 409 6.78 21.29 -3.71
N ARG A 410 7.91 20.62 -3.89
CA ARG A 410 8.14 19.62 -4.93
C ARG A 410 7.84 18.24 -4.36
N THR A 411 8.81 17.54 -3.85
CA THR A 411 8.66 16.22 -3.24
C THR A 411 9.00 16.26 -1.76
N ILE A 412 8.05 15.86 -0.94
CA ILE A 412 8.23 15.65 0.50
C ILE A 412 8.57 14.19 0.75
N HIS A 413 9.75 13.95 1.29
CA HIS A 413 10.22 12.62 1.66
C HIS A 413 9.77 12.28 3.08
N LEU A 414 8.79 11.40 3.19
CA LEU A 414 8.25 10.95 4.46
C LEU A 414 9.29 10.14 5.24
N LYS A 415 9.15 10.09 6.56
CA LYS A 415 10.03 9.32 7.47
C LYS A 415 9.21 8.62 8.54
N SER A 416 9.74 7.49 9.00
CA SER A 416 9.12 6.74 10.10
C SER A 416 8.98 7.58 11.36
N ASN A 417 7.87 7.40 12.06
CA ASN A 417 7.53 8.09 13.31
C ASN A 417 7.35 9.62 13.18
N VAL A 418 7.18 10.13 11.98
CA VAL A 418 6.92 11.57 11.76
C VAL A 418 5.48 11.80 11.35
N CYS A 419 4.81 12.70 12.07
CA CYS A 419 3.48 13.19 11.76
C CYS A 419 3.57 14.57 11.11
N LEU A 420 2.95 14.74 9.95
CA LEU A 420 2.72 16.02 9.32
C LEU A 420 1.31 16.50 9.71
N TYR A 421 1.24 17.59 10.45
CA TYR A 421 -0.03 18.16 10.90
C TYR A 421 -0.35 19.41 10.09
N VAL A 422 -1.39 19.34 9.27
CA VAL A 422 -1.81 20.43 8.39
C VAL A 422 -2.97 21.17 9.04
N GLU A 423 -2.68 22.30 9.66
CA GLU A 423 -3.68 23.09 10.41
C GLU A 423 -4.71 23.71 9.47
N LYS A 424 -5.89 24.02 10.00
CA LYS A 424 -6.90 24.85 9.30
C LYS A 424 -6.26 26.15 8.79
N ASN A 425 -6.51 26.51 7.55
CA ASN A 425 -5.87 27.63 6.84
C ASN A 425 -4.39 27.43 6.46
N ALA A 426 -3.81 26.25 6.67
CA ALA A 426 -2.57 25.88 6.02
C ALA A 426 -2.86 25.25 4.66
N THR A 427 -2.04 25.57 3.67
CA THR A 427 -2.09 24.96 2.35
C THR A 427 -0.72 24.41 1.99
N ILE A 428 -0.61 23.13 1.72
CA ILE A 428 0.57 22.53 1.10
C ILE A 428 0.28 22.45 -0.39
N LYS A 429 1.08 23.14 -1.20
CA LYS A 429 0.81 23.34 -2.62
C LYS A 429 1.97 22.84 -3.48
N ALA A 430 1.66 21.94 -4.40
CA ALA A 430 2.64 21.48 -5.38
C ALA A 430 3.06 22.61 -6.32
N ILE A 431 4.35 22.75 -6.53
CA ILE A 431 4.92 23.56 -7.59
C ILE A 431 5.38 22.67 -8.76
N LYS A 432 5.70 23.32 -9.87
CA LYS A 432 6.11 22.63 -11.09
C LYS A 432 7.46 21.92 -10.88
N GLY A 433 7.57 20.70 -11.39
CA GLY A 433 8.76 19.89 -11.30
C GLY A 433 8.83 19.08 -9.99
N GLY A 434 9.53 17.97 -9.99
CA GLY A 434 9.80 17.09 -8.86
C GLY A 434 11.28 17.12 -8.47
N ASP A 435 11.62 16.52 -7.33
CA ASP A 435 13.00 16.38 -6.88
C ASP A 435 13.72 15.26 -7.61
N GLU A 436 12.98 14.20 -7.91
CA GLU A 436 13.53 13.06 -8.66
C GLU A 436 13.42 13.34 -10.15
N PRO A 437 14.53 13.39 -10.88
CA PRO A 437 14.52 13.71 -12.31
C PRO A 437 13.88 12.61 -13.15
N GLU A 438 13.89 11.37 -12.66
CA GLU A 438 13.38 10.20 -13.35
C GLU A 438 12.54 9.32 -12.42
N PRO A 439 11.51 8.66 -12.95
CA PRO A 439 10.74 7.69 -12.18
C PRO A 439 11.64 6.53 -11.76
N THR A 440 11.38 5.97 -10.58
CA THR A 440 12.11 4.81 -10.08
C THR A 440 11.30 3.55 -10.33
N TRP A 441 11.83 2.69 -11.15
CA TRP A 441 11.35 1.34 -11.37
C TRP A 441 11.92 0.41 -10.31
N PHE A 442 11.18 -0.59 -9.91
CA PHE A 442 11.67 -1.60 -8.97
C PHE A 442 11.31 -3.02 -9.38
N SER A 443 10.83 -3.18 -10.59
CA SER A 443 10.89 -4.48 -11.22
C SER A 443 12.34 -4.84 -11.48
N ASP A 444 12.74 -6.02 -11.08
CA ASP A 444 14.07 -6.55 -11.34
C ASP A 444 14.15 -7.29 -12.68
N ARG A 445 13.10 -7.20 -13.48
CA ARG A 445 13.01 -7.76 -14.81
C ARG A 445 12.43 -6.77 -15.79
N LYS A 446 12.86 -6.89 -17.01
CA LYS A 446 12.21 -6.29 -18.16
C LYS A 446 10.98 -7.13 -18.51
N TYR A 447 9.81 -6.55 -18.45
CA TYR A 447 8.56 -7.22 -18.78
C TYR A 447 8.19 -6.98 -20.23
N ARG A 448 7.81 -8.05 -20.93
CA ARG A 448 7.24 -7.95 -22.26
C ARG A 448 5.89 -7.27 -22.30
N SER A 449 5.23 -7.22 -21.18
CA SER A 449 3.93 -6.59 -21.04
C SER A 449 3.94 -5.06 -21.12
N GLY A 450 5.08 -4.45 -21.36
CA GLY A 450 5.20 -3.02 -21.39
C GLY A 450 5.25 -2.35 -20.05
N LEU A 451 5.60 -3.10 -19.03
CA LEU A 451 5.77 -2.56 -17.67
C LEU A 451 7.14 -1.93 -17.48
N SER A 452 8.03 -2.13 -18.42
CA SER A 452 9.36 -1.55 -18.41
C SER A 452 9.46 -0.36 -19.37
N PRO A 453 10.00 0.77 -18.95
CA PRO A 453 10.22 1.91 -19.83
C PRO A 453 11.28 1.62 -20.89
N THR A 454 12.11 0.59 -20.69
CA THR A 454 13.15 0.20 -21.64
C THR A 454 12.64 -0.83 -22.66
N ASP A 455 11.39 -1.24 -22.54
CA ASP A 455 10.78 -2.18 -23.46
C ASP A 455 10.32 -1.40 -24.69
N GLU A 456 11.12 -1.39 -25.74
CA GLU A 456 10.76 -0.70 -26.98
C GLU A 456 9.51 -1.32 -27.58
N GLY A 457 8.51 -0.52 -27.83
CA GLY A 457 7.29 -0.88 -28.49
C GLY A 457 6.30 -1.79 -27.78
N PRO A 458 6.37 -2.04 -26.44
CA PRO A 458 5.37 -2.90 -25.80
C PRO A 458 3.96 -2.32 -25.89
N TYR A 459 3.85 -1.03 -26.07
CA TYR A 459 2.56 -0.34 -26.28
C TYR A 459 2.19 -0.18 -27.73
N GLU A 460 3.14 -0.35 -28.63
CA GLU A 460 2.96 -0.29 -30.08
C GLU A 460 2.66 -1.67 -30.66
N ASP A 461 3.09 -2.73 -29.99
CA ASP A 461 2.77 -4.10 -30.37
C ASP A 461 1.33 -4.45 -29.96
N PRO A 462 0.39 -4.60 -30.92
CA PRO A 462 -1.00 -4.93 -30.62
C PRO A 462 -1.15 -6.25 -29.86
N GLU A 463 -0.27 -7.19 -30.05
CA GLU A 463 -0.29 -8.49 -29.40
C GLU A 463 0.10 -8.38 -27.92
N ASN A 464 0.80 -7.34 -27.54
CA ASN A 464 1.29 -7.12 -26.20
C ASN A 464 0.34 -6.32 -25.31
N TYR A 465 -0.75 -5.79 -25.87
CA TYR A 465 -1.70 -4.97 -25.12
C TYR A 465 -2.41 -5.73 -24.01
N LEU A 466 -2.47 -7.05 -24.11
CA LEU A 466 -3.11 -7.92 -23.13
C LEU A 466 -2.51 -7.84 -21.76
N THR A 467 -1.19 -7.75 -21.75
CA THR A 467 -0.39 -7.78 -20.52
C THR A 467 0.04 -6.40 -20.09
N LYS A 468 -0.46 -5.35 -20.76
CA LYS A 468 -0.25 -3.96 -20.34
C LYS A 468 -0.89 -3.70 -18.99
N GLU A 469 -0.08 -3.40 -18.02
CA GLU A 469 -0.53 -2.76 -16.81
C GLU A 469 -0.54 -1.24 -16.95
N ASP A 470 -1.13 -0.56 -15.98
CA ASP A 470 -0.96 0.86 -15.86
C ASP A 470 0.49 1.16 -15.48
N VAL A 471 1.23 1.76 -16.40
CA VAL A 471 2.63 2.13 -16.17
C VAL A 471 2.76 3.04 -14.95
N GLY A 472 1.75 3.85 -14.67
CA GLY A 472 1.69 4.70 -13.50
C GLY A 472 1.85 3.94 -12.18
N HIS A 473 1.46 2.67 -12.11
CA HIS A 473 1.65 1.84 -10.92
C HIS A 473 3.11 1.43 -10.68
N HIS A 474 3.98 1.52 -11.68
CA HIS A 474 5.33 0.96 -11.63
C HIS A 474 6.44 1.96 -11.28
N TYR A 475 6.13 3.21 -11.02
CA TYR A 475 7.08 4.20 -10.54
C TYR A 475 6.51 4.97 -9.35
N PHE A 476 7.35 5.29 -8.39
CA PHE A 476 6.91 5.76 -7.06
C PHE A 476 7.51 7.08 -6.64
N ARG A 477 8.76 7.29 -6.96
CA ARG A 477 9.44 8.53 -6.64
C ARG A 477 8.86 9.67 -7.46
N ASN A 478 9.29 10.87 -7.19
CA ASN A 478 8.78 12.06 -7.86
C ASN A 478 7.30 12.37 -7.56
N ALA A 479 6.76 11.78 -6.49
CA ALA A 479 5.46 12.11 -5.93
C ALA A 479 5.52 13.42 -5.14
N MET A 480 4.38 14.02 -4.86
CA MET A 480 4.34 15.17 -3.95
C MET A 480 4.70 14.76 -2.52
N PHE A 481 4.23 13.58 -2.08
CA PHE A 481 4.67 12.91 -0.85
C PHE A 481 5.09 11.49 -1.18
N PHE A 482 6.30 11.14 -0.79
CA PHE A 482 6.86 9.83 -1.07
C PHE A 482 7.32 9.13 0.21
N GLY A 483 6.94 7.85 0.37
CA GLY A 483 7.38 6.98 1.45
C GLY A 483 7.67 5.57 0.95
N GLU A 484 8.84 5.01 1.30
CA GLU A 484 9.19 3.64 1.00
C GLU A 484 9.75 2.96 2.24
N ARG A 485 9.19 1.79 2.59
CA ARG A 485 9.63 0.94 3.72
C ARG A 485 9.67 1.71 5.06
N LEU A 486 8.66 2.53 5.28
CA LEU A 486 8.53 3.33 6.49
C LEU A 486 7.48 2.74 7.41
N ASP A 487 7.65 2.99 8.69
CA ASP A 487 6.69 2.60 9.71
C ASP A 487 6.17 3.82 10.49
N ASN A 488 4.88 3.81 10.82
CA ASN A 488 4.22 4.85 11.60
C ASN A 488 4.36 6.26 11.00
N ILE A 489 3.66 6.45 9.88
CA ILE A 489 3.59 7.72 9.17
C ILE A 489 2.20 8.31 9.37
N ARG A 490 2.12 9.60 9.65
CA ARG A 490 0.85 10.32 9.75
C ARG A 490 0.86 11.60 8.94
N ILE A 491 -0.24 11.83 8.20
CA ILE A 491 -0.54 13.10 7.56
C ILE A 491 -1.96 13.47 7.97
N ILE A 492 -2.06 14.33 8.97
CA ILE A 492 -3.30 14.61 9.67
C ILE A 492 -3.59 16.11 9.64
N GLY A 493 -4.85 16.47 9.64
CA GLY A 493 -5.24 17.86 9.80
C GLY A 493 -6.51 18.22 9.05
N ASN A 494 -6.85 19.48 9.06
CA ASN A 494 -8.03 20.03 8.41
C ASN A 494 -7.70 21.23 7.49
N GLY A 495 -6.47 21.29 7.05
CA GLY A 495 -5.99 22.20 6.02
C GLY A 495 -6.20 21.68 4.62
N LEU A 496 -5.52 22.28 3.66
CA LEU A 496 -5.60 21.96 2.24
C LEU A 496 -4.27 21.37 1.73
N ILE A 497 -4.35 20.26 1.01
CA ILE A 497 -3.25 19.76 0.20
C ILE A 497 -3.69 19.80 -1.27
N THR A 498 -2.94 20.50 -2.12
CA THR A 498 -3.33 20.71 -3.51
C THR A 498 -2.19 20.49 -4.47
N GLY A 499 -2.46 19.77 -5.56
CA GLY A 499 -1.55 19.67 -6.70
C GLY A 499 -1.50 20.94 -7.54
N ASN A 500 -2.44 21.85 -7.35
CA ASN A 500 -2.49 23.16 -8.01
C ASN A 500 -2.36 23.11 -9.54
N GLY A 501 -2.76 21.99 -10.18
CA GLY A 501 -2.60 21.76 -11.61
C GLY A 501 -1.14 21.45 -12.04
N ASN A 502 -0.24 21.25 -11.11
CA ASN A 502 1.17 20.91 -11.36
C ASN A 502 1.45 19.41 -11.28
N LEU A 503 0.50 18.58 -10.84
CA LEU A 503 0.59 17.14 -10.93
C LEU A 503 0.04 16.67 -12.28
N VAL A 504 0.72 15.68 -12.88
CA VAL A 504 0.33 15.16 -14.19
C VAL A 504 -0.97 14.37 -14.07
N ASN A 505 -1.84 14.55 -15.03
CA ASN A 505 -3.09 13.84 -15.18
C ASN A 505 -3.31 13.50 -16.65
N GLY A 506 -3.88 12.36 -16.94
CA GLY A 506 -4.24 11.94 -18.29
C GLY A 506 -3.67 10.59 -18.69
N ASP A 507 -4.15 10.07 -19.81
CA ASP A 507 -3.88 8.70 -20.25
C ASP A 507 -2.41 8.42 -20.64
N ASN A 508 -1.61 9.47 -20.83
CA ASN A 508 -0.20 9.27 -21.17
C ASN A 508 0.60 8.65 -20.01
N VAL A 509 0.22 8.88 -18.75
CA VAL A 509 0.91 8.28 -17.60
C VAL A 509 0.69 6.77 -17.50
N MET A 510 -0.37 6.27 -18.15
CA MET A 510 -0.62 4.83 -18.26
C MET A 510 0.29 4.13 -19.27
N LYS A 511 0.99 4.90 -20.12
CA LYS A 511 1.84 4.39 -21.20
C LYS A 511 3.31 4.68 -20.97
N ASN A 512 3.61 5.87 -20.51
CA ASN A 512 4.97 6.36 -20.32
C ASN A 512 5.08 7.12 -19.01
N PRO A 513 6.14 6.93 -18.25
CA PRO A 513 6.38 7.71 -17.04
C PRO A 513 6.58 9.18 -17.41
N PRO A 514 6.08 10.13 -16.60
CA PRO A 514 6.35 11.54 -16.79
C PRO A 514 7.84 11.84 -16.57
N GLY A 515 8.40 12.73 -17.38
CA GLY A 515 9.84 13.01 -17.38
C GLY A 515 10.36 13.68 -16.11
N ASN A 516 9.62 14.65 -15.58
CA ASN A 516 10.13 15.51 -14.50
C ASN A 516 9.09 15.84 -13.41
N ARG A 517 7.91 15.31 -13.48
CA ARG A 517 6.87 15.47 -12.45
C ARG A 517 5.95 14.27 -12.42
N THR A 518 5.59 13.88 -11.22
CA THR A 518 4.72 12.75 -11.00
C THR A 518 3.25 13.08 -11.26
N ASP A 519 2.49 12.03 -11.36
CA ASP A 519 1.05 11.99 -11.41
C ASP A 519 0.42 11.65 -10.04
N LYS A 520 1.22 11.57 -8.95
CA LYS A 520 0.77 11.13 -7.63
C LYS A 520 0.90 12.22 -6.58
N MET A 521 -0.16 12.40 -5.77
CA MET A 521 -0.02 13.19 -4.56
C MET A 521 0.69 12.39 -3.47
N PHE A 522 0.13 11.27 -3.09
CA PHE A 522 0.75 10.36 -2.11
C PHE A 522 1.18 9.06 -2.79
N SER A 523 2.44 8.71 -2.67
CA SER A 523 3.00 7.45 -3.17
C SER A 523 3.67 6.70 -2.03
N LEU A 524 3.12 5.53 -1.68
CA LEU A 524 3.58 4.69 -0.58
C LEU A 524 3.95 3.31 -1.11
N LYS A 525 5.14 2.85 -0.75
CA LYS A 525 5.63 1.53 -1.13
C LYS A 525 6.13 0.77 0.08
N LEU A 526 5.53 -0.39 0.36
CA LEU A 526 5.95 -1.27 1.45
C LEU A 526 6.04 -0.56 2.81
N CYS A 527 5.14 0.38 3.07
CA CYS A 527 5.03 1.05 4.36
C CYS A 527 4.12 0.27 5.32
N THR A 528 4.19 0.59 6.60
CA THR A 528 3.31 0.02 7.62
C THR A 528 2.80 1.10 8.56
N ASN A 529 1.62 0.89 9.16
CA ASN A 529 1.03 1.79 10.13
C ASN A 529 0.95 3.25 9.62
N VAL A 530 0.23 3.42 8.52
CA VAL A 530 0.07 4.71 7.86
C VAL A 530 -1.31 5.28 8.13
N GLU A 531 -1.40 6.56 8.44
CA GLU A 531 -2.64 7.28 8.65
C GLU A 531 -2.65 8.58 7.85
N ILE A 532 -3.68 8.75 7.00
CA ILE A 532 -3.91 9.97 6.23
C ILE A 532 -5.35 10.40 6.46
N GLY A 533 -5.55 11.60 6.99
CA GLY A 533 -6.92 12.03 7.20
C GLY A 533 -7.13 13.35 7.93
N GLY A 534 -8.38 13.61 8.19
CA GLY A 534 -8.82 14.76 8.96
C GLY A 534 -8.61 14.58 10.46
N ILE A 535 -9.17 15.51 11.21
CA ILE A 535 -9.22 15.42 12.65
C ILE A 535 -10.37 14.49 13.02
N TYR A 536 -10.02 13.27 13.42
CA TYR A 536 -10.98 12.22 13.73
C TYR A 536 -11.83 12.59 14.96
N ARG A 537 -13.14 12.50 14.80
CA ARG A 537 -14.12 12.78 15.87
C ARG A 537 -14.85 11.54 16.38
N GLY A 538 -14.69 10.40 15.73
CA GLY A 538 -15.40 9.17 16.07
C GLY A 538 -16.86 9.15 15.59
N GLU A 539 -17.22 10.00 14.66
CA GLU A 539 -18.58 10.18 14.14
C GLU A 539 -18.68 9.64 12.71
N ASP A 540 -19.87 9.25 12.30
CA ASP A 540 -20.14 8.72 10.98
C ASP A 540 -20.65 9.79 10.02
N LEU A 541 -20.05 9.83 8.83
CA LEU A 541 -20.43 10.69 7.73
C LEU A 541 -21.55 10.06 6.92
N TRP A 542 -22.57 10.87 6.57
CA TRP A 542 -23.67 10.49 5.73
C TRP A 542 -24.07 11.62 4.77
N TYR A 543 -25.03 11.37 3.87
CA TYR A 543 -25.43 12.33 2.85
C TYR A 543 -26.91 12.63 2.86
N ASP A 544 -27.28 13.91 2.83
CA ASP A 544 -28.63 14.38 2.65
C ASP A 544 -28.90 14.74 1.18
N SER A 545 -29.60 13.82 0.47
CA SER A 545 -29.88 13.99 -0.96
C SER A 545 -30.86 15.11 -1.26
N THR A 546 -31.62 15.60 -0.28
CA THR A 546 -32.60 16.68 -0.48
C THR A 546 -31.92 18.04 -0.45
N LYS A 547 -30.81 18.14 0.29
CA LYS A 547 -30.01 19.35 0.43
C LYS A 547 -28.72 19.34 -0.37
N ASP A 548 -28.38 18.19 -0.95
CA ASP A 548 -27.13 17.96 -1.71
C ASP A 548 -25.87 18.25 -0.86
N GLU A 549 -25.89 17.79 0.40
CA GLU A 549 -24.79 18.05 1.35
C GLU A 549 -24.46 16.85 2.22
N PRO A 550 -23.18 16.62 2.57
CA PRO A 550 -22.77 15.63 3.58
C PRO A 550 -23.10 16.15 4.99
N TYR A 551 -23.26 15.23 5.91
CA TYR A 551 -23.39 15.54 7.35
C TYR A 551 -22.82 14.43 8.21
N TYR A 552 -22.37 14.81 9.41
CA TYR A 552 -22.02 13.85 10.44
C TYR A 552 -23.24 13.51 11.31
N ILE A 553 -23.27 12.26 11.77
CA ILE A 553 -24.22 11.85 12.81
C ILE A 553 -23.50 11.94 14.15
N ARG A 554 -23.79 12.97 14.91
CA ARG A 554 -23.20 13.19 16.26
C ARG A 554 -23.90 12.37 17.31
N ASN A 555 -23.22 12.24 18.47
CA ASN A 555 -23.79 11.64 19.68
C ASN A 555 -25.22 12.16 19.92
N GLY A 556 -26.16 11.22 20.06
CA GLY A 556 -27.60 11.55 20.16
C GLY A 556 -28.36 11.66 18.86
N GLY A 557 -27.75 11.30 17.70
CA GLY A 557 -28.41 11.27 16.40
C GLY A 557 -28.57 12.62 15.73
N LEU A 558 -27.91 13.66 16.19
CA LEU A 558 -27.99 15.02 15.63
C LEU A 558 -27.20 15.11 14.31
N LYS A 559 -27.82 15.70 13.29
CA LYS A 559 -27.15 16.02 12.03
C LYS A 559 -26.28 17.28 12.21
N ASP A 560 -25.02 17.17 11.78
CA ASP A 560 -24.12 18.31 11.68
C ASP A 560 -23.49 18.34 10.28
N THR A 561 -23.73 19.41 9.54
CA THR A 561 -23.25 19.60 8.17
C THR A 561 -21.85 20.21 8.12
N ALA A 562 -21.25 20.55 9.24
CA ALA A 562 -19.90 21.06 9.28
C ALA A 562 -18.90 19.91 8.99
N ILE A 563 -18.15 20.06 7.90
CA ILE A 563 -17.06 19.14 7.52
C ILE A 563 -15.68 19.78 7.74
N ASP A 564 -15.60 20.70 8.69
CA ASP A 564 -14.40 21.48 9.00
C ASP A 564 -13.29 20.70 9.71
N ASN A 565 -13.56 19.43 10.03
CA ASN A 565 -12.57 18.48 10.53
C ASN A 565 -11.85 17.71 9.41
N MET A 566 -12.37 17.73 8.18
CA MET A 566 -11.81 16.95 7.09
C MET A 566 -10.50 17.52 6.57
N LEU A 567 -9.59 16.65 6.17
CA LEU A 567 -8.46 17.01 5.34
C LEU A 567 -8.94 17.26 3.91
N HIS A 568 -8.72 18.47 3.42
CA HIS A 568 -9.10 18.83 2.07
C HIS A 568 -7.98 18.46 1.10
N ILE A 569 -8.34 17.72 0.05
CA ILE A 569 -7.42 17.29 -1.01
C ILE A 569 -7.98 17.77 -2.35
N ASP A 570 -7.12 18.37 -3.17
CA ASP A 570 -7.52 18.97 -4.43
C ASP A 570 -6.47 18.77 -5.52
N ARG A 571 -6.90 18.59 -6.77
CA ARG A 571 -6.04 18.45 -7.95
C ARG A 571 -4.88 17.48 -7.75
N ALA A 572 -5.22 16.27 -7.29
CA ALA A 572 -4.23 15.31 -6.81
C ALA A 572 -3.47 14.56 -7.93
N GLY A 573 -3.70 14.92 -9.19
CA GLY A 573 -3.08 14.24 -10.32
C GLY A 573 -3.83 12.98 -10.74
N HIS A 574 -3.12 12.03 -11.31
CA HIS A 574 -3.71 10.75 -11.72
C HIS A 574 -4.12 9.91 -10.49
N PHE A 575 -3.28 9.86 -9.46
CA PHE A 575 -3.57 9.18 -8.21
C PHE A 575 -3.51 10.16 -7.03
N ALA A 576 -4.59 10.27 -6.26
CA ALA A 576 -4.49 10.98 -4.99
C ALA A 576 -3.63 10.18 -4.02
N LEU A 577 -3.90 8.89 -3.86
CA LEU A 577 -3.04 7.94 -3.16
C LEU A 577 -2.85 6.68 -4.01
N LEU A 578 -1.61 6.35 -4.28
CA LEU A 578 -1.21 5.01 -4.67
C LEU A 578 -0.41 4.38 -3.54
N ALA A 579 -1.00 3.41 -2.87
CA ALA A 579 -0.33 2.61 -1.85
C ALA A 579 -0.09 1.20 -2.39
N THR A 580 1.16 0.77 -2.40
CA THR A 580 1.52 -0.56 -2.91
C THR A 580 2.25 -1.36 -1.83
N GLY A 581 1.74 -2.54 -1.51
CA GLY A 581 2.29 -3.40 -0.46
C GLY A 581 2.32 -2.74 0.92
N THR A 582 1.48 -1.75 1.16
CA THR A 582 1.43 -0.98 2.40
C THR A 582 0.36 -1.56 3.32
N ASP A 583 0.75 -1.87 4.56
CA ASP A 583 -0.11 -2.56 5.51
C ASP A 583 -0.51 -1.68 6.71
N ASN A 584 -1.62 -2.01 7.35
CA ASN A 584 -2.19 -1.23 8.45
C ASN A 584 -2.38 0.23 8.03
N LEU A 585 -3.06 0.43 6.92
CA LEU A 585 -3.31 1.74 6.33
C LEU A 585 -4.70 2.24 6.72
N ASN A 586 -4.76 3.44 7.29
CA ASN A 586 -6.00 4.11 7.66
C ASN A 586 -6.14 5.43 6.90
N VAL A 587 -7.17 5.55 6.09
CA VAL A 587 -7.56 6.81 5.44
C VAL A 587 -8.93 7.22 5.94
N HIS A 588 -9.07 8.47 6.41
CA HIS A 588 -10.31 8.88 7.04
C HIS A 588 -10.56 10.38 7.00
N ASP A 589 -11.84 10.77 7.08
CA ASP A 589 -12.27 12.16 7.15
C ASP A 589 -11.59 13.04 6.09
N THR A 590 -11.70 12.63 4.82
CA THR A 590 -11.11 13.34 3.69
C THR A 590 -12.18 13.88 2.74
N TYR A 591 -11.95 15.08 2.27
CA TYR A 591 -12.83 15.78 1.34
C TYR A 591 -12.10 16.09 0.04
N PHE A 592 -12.64 15.57 -1.06
CA PHE A 592 -12.20 15.90 -2.42
C PHE A 592 -13.19 16.87 -3.05
N GLY A 593 -12.79 18.13 -3.09
CA GLY A 593 -13.61 19.20 -3.65
C GLY A 593 -13.70 19.10 -5.16
N ARG A 594 -14.69 19.79 -5.71
CA ARG A 594 -14.82 19.92 -7.14
C ARG A 594 -14.01 21.09 -7.63
N ASP A 595 -13.18 20.83 -8.64
CA ASP A 595 -12.56 21.87 -9.47
C ASP A 595 -13.11 21.77 -10.90
N ASN A 596 -13.36 22.92 -11.52
CA ASN A 596 -13.80 22.98 -12.91
C ASN A 596 -12.79 22.39 -13.90
N THR A 597 -11.54 22.27 -13.50
CA THR A 597 -10.45 21.69 -14.30
C THR A 597 -10.13 20.26 -13.89
N SER A 598 -10.86 19.70 -12.95
CA SER A 598 -10.79 18.33 -12.40
C SER A 598 -9.53 17.54 -12.77
N ASN A 599 -8.48 17.70 -12.00
CA ASN A 599 -7.23 17.00 -12.21
C ASN A 599 -6.97 15.91 -11.18
N THR A 600 -8.02 15.30 -10.64
CA THR A 600 -7.92 14.09 -9.84
C THR A 600 -8.60 12.98 -10.59
N ARG A 601 -7.92 11.85 -10.73
CA ARG A 601 -8.48 10.63 -11.32
C ARG A 601 -8.82 9.64 -10.22
N ASP A 602 -7.93 8.70 -9.97
CA ASP A 602 -8.12 7.74 -8.88
C ASP A 602 -7.92 8.41 -7.52
N ILE A 603 -8.80 8.12 -6.58
CA ILE A 603 -8.72 8.68 -5.23
C ILE A 603 -7.82 7.80 -4.37
N TYR A 604 -8.21 6.55 -4.13
CA TYR A 604 -7.50 5.62 -3.24
C TYR A 604 -7.27 4.28 -3.93
N ASP A 605 -6.07 4.11 -4.46
CA ASP A 605 -5.60 2.86 -5.04
C ASP A 605 -4.77 2.10 -4.00
N PHE A 606 -5.29 0.95 -3.57
CA PHE A 606 -4.67 0.07 -2.59
C PHE A 606 -4.21 -1.20 -3.29
N MET A 607 -2.96 -1.20 -3.79
CA MET A 607 -2.40 -2.32 -4.53
C MET A 607 -1.65 -3.26 -3.59
N SER A 608 -2.11 -4.50 -3.47
CA SER A 608 -1.45 -5.51 -2.63
C SER A 608 -1.29 -5.09 -1.16
N CYS A 609 -2.28 -4.35 -0.63
CA CYS A 609 -2.28 -3.86 0.75
C CYS A 609 -3.08 -4.79 1.67
N ASN A 610 -2.71 -4.84 2.96
CA ASN A 610 -3.42 -5.61 3.98
C ASN A 610 -3.79 -4.74 5.19
N ASN A 611 -4.92 -5.04 5.82
CA ASN A 611 -5.45 -4.29 6.95
C ASN A 611 -5.68 -2.81 6.61
N VAL A 612 -6.52 -2.57 5.61
CA VAL A 612 -6.87 -1.23 5.14
C VAL A 612 -8.20 -0.79 5.75
N THR A 613 -8.22 0.40 6.32
CA THR A 613 -9.45 1.07 6.78
C THR A 613 -9.63 2.35 6.00
N ALA A 614 -10.82 2.54 5.40
CA ALA A 614 -11.18 3.75 4.67
C ALA A 614 -12.56 4.23 5.13
N THR A 615 -12.62 5.37 5.82
CA THR A 615 -13.85 5.84 6.48
C THR A 615 -14.10 7.32 6.31
N ASN A 616 -15.39 7.71 6.24
CA ASN A 616 -15.77 9.12 6.18
C ASN A 616 -15.12 9.87 5.00
N ILE A 617 -15.35 9.37 3.80
CA ILE A 617 -14.78 9.94 2.58
C ILE A 617 -15.88 10.64 1.79
N TYR A 618 -15.67 11.90 1.47
CA TYR A 618 -16.55 12.67 0.61
C TYR A 618 -15.80 13.12 -0.64
N CYS A 619 -16.15 12.51 -1.77
CA CYS A 619 -15.64 12.91 -3.09
C CYS A 619 -16.74 13.59 -3.89
N LYS A 620 -16.65 14.89 -4.06
CA LYS A 620 -17.66 15.66 -4.79
C LYS A 620 -17.72 15.30 -6.26
N VAL A 621 -16.57 15.10 -6.89
CA VAL A 621 -16.44 14.50 -8.21
C VAL A 621 -15.00 14.11 -8.51
N THR A 622 -14.83 12.95 -9.18
CA THR A 622 -13.54 12.54 -9.74
C THR A 622 -13.71 11.97 -11.15
N SER A 623 -12.61 11.81 -11.87
CA SER A 623 -12.66 11.28 -13.23
C SER A 623 -12.48 9.75 -13.30
N ASP A 624 -12.03 9.12 -12.21
CA ASP A 624 -11.81 7.67 -12.14
C ASP A 624 -12.29 7.08 -10.81
N ASP A 625 -11.74 5.98 -10.34
CA ASP A 625 -12.24 5.21 -9.19
C ASP A 625 -12.05 5.95 -7.84
N ILE A 626 -12.96 5.72 -6.87
CA ILE A 626 -12.84 6.35 -5.56
C ILE A 626 -12.17 5.42 -4.56
N ILE A 627 -12.60 4.17 -4.44
CA ILE A 627 -11.98 3.15 -3.58
C ILE A 627 -11.64 1.95 -4.44
N LYS A 628 -10.36 1.65 -4.56
CA LYS A 628 -9.87 0.61 -5.48
C LYS A 628 -8.89 -0.36 -4.81
N PRO A 629 -9.39 -1.41 -4.14
CA PRO A 629 -8.56 -2.56 -3.79
C PRO A 629 -8.11 -3.31 -5.04
N GLY A 630 -6.83 -3.62 -5.12
CA GLY A 630 -6.25 -4.35 -6.25
C GLY A 630 -5.02 -5.15 -5.85
N SER A 631 -4.50 -5.89 -6.79
CA SER A 631 -3.20 -6.54 -6.70
C SER A 631 -2.55 -6.53 -8.08
N ASP A 632 -1.35 -6.02 -8.16
CA ASP A 632 -0.58 -5.91 -9.39
C ASP A 632 0.84 -6.47 -9.25
N CYS A 633 1.65 -6.30 -10.26
CA CYS A 633 3.05 -6.73 -10.27
C CYS A 633 4.02 -5.57 -10.04
N SER A 634 3.54 -4.44 -9.57
CA SER A 634 4.35 -3.22 -9.47
C SER A 634 5.49 -3.30 -8.45
N LEU A 635 5.44 -4.26 -7.54
CA LEU A 635 6.57 -4.62 -6.66
C LEU A 635 7.62 -5.52 -7.33
N GLY A 636 7.45 -5.87 -8.61
CA GLY A 636 8.25 -6.90 -9.27
C GLY A 636 7.83 -8.33 -8.93
N TYR A 637 6.80 -8.51 -8.12
CA TYR A 637 6.17 -9.77 -7.73
C TYR A 637 4.69 -9.52 -7.38
N THR A 638 3.91 -10.59 -7.28
CA THR A 638 2.52 -10.51 -6.84
C THR A 638 2.41 -10.67 -5.33
N ARG A 639 1.42 -10.05 -4.72
CA ARG A 639 1.14 -10.12 -3.30
C ARG A 639 -0.37 -10.05 -3.07
N PRO A 640 -0.93 -10.93 -2.21
CA PRO A 640 -2.34 -10.86 -1.85
C PRO A 640 -2.71 -9.55 -1.18
N ALA A 641 -3.98 -9.17 -1.33
CA ALA A 641 -4.60 -8.04 -0.67
C ALA A 641 -5.76 -8.53 0.21
N ALA A 642 -5.81 -8.11 1.48
CA ALA A 642 -6.82 -8.63 2.40
C ALA A 642 -7.17 -7.67 3.55
N HIS A 643 -8.29 -7.97 4.22
CA HIS A 643 -8.74 -7.30 5.44
C HIS A 643 -9.06 -5.81 5.23
N TYR A 644 -9.99 -5.55 4.32
CA TYR A 644 -10.48 -4.19 4.05
C TYR A 644 -11.73 -3.87 4.85
N LYS A 645 -11.75 -2.68 5.45
CA LYS A 645 -12.90 -2.09 6.11
C LYS A 645 -13.18 -0.71 5.52
N VAL A 646 -14.23 -0.65 4.69
CA VAL A 646 -14.63 0.58 4.01
C VAL A 646 -15.98 1.03 4.56
N ARG A 647 -16.10 2.29 4.96
CA ARG A 647 -17.31 2.77 5.61
C ARG A 647 -17.58 4.25 5.32
N ASN A 648 -18.84 4.61 5.14
CA ASN A 648 -19.30 5.98 4.98
C ASN A 648 -18.58 6.70 3.81
N VAL A 649 -18.63 6.10 2.63
CA VAL A 649 -18.08 6.69 1.40
C VAL A 649 -19.20 7.29 0.58
N ILE A 650 -19.05 8.57 0.29
CA ILE A 650 -19.99 9.36 -0.51
C ILE A 650 -19.25 9.90 -1.71
N GLY A 651 -19.73 9.63 -2.91
CA GLY A 651 -19.01 10.09 -4.07
C GLY A 651 -19.73 10.12 -5.40
N ASP A 652 -19.19 10.97 -6.27
CA ASP A 652 -19.52 11.09 -7.68
C ASP A 652 -18.28 10.82 -8.51
N THR A 653 -18.42 10.01 -9.56
CA THR A 653 -17.27 9.62 -10.38
C THR A 653 -17.64 9.38 -11.84
N ASN A 654 -16.67 9.61 -12.72
CA ASN A 654 -16.76 9.17 -14.12
C ASN A 654 -16.52 7.65 -14.27
N CYS A 655 -16.13 6.95 -13.20
CA CYS A 655 -15.80 5.54 -13.22
C CYS A 655 -16.60 4.77 -12.17
N ASN A 656 -15.97 4.17 -11.16
CA ASN A 656 -16.64 3.38 -10.12
C ASN A 656 -16.46 4.04 -8.74
N LEU A 657 -17.49 3.97 -7.88
CA LEU A 657 -17.28 4.40 -6.50
C LEU A 657 -16.40 3.39 -5.74
N PHE A 658 -16.71 2.12 -5.88
CA PHE A 658 -15.95 1.03 -5.31
C PHE A 658 -15.61 0.02 -6.40
N GLN A 659 -14.33 -0.35 -6.50
CA GLN A 659 -13.86 -1.30 -7.50
C GLN A 659 -12.82 -2.24 -6.91
N ILE A 660 -13.08 -3.54 -6.87
CA ILE A 660 -12.01 -4.53 -6.76
C ILE A 660 -11.47 -4.80 -8.17
N GLY A 661 -10.20 -4.49 -8.35
CA GLY A 661 -9.55 -4.52 -9.66
C GLY A 661 -9.45 -3.12 -10.29
N SER A 662 -9.17 -2.97 -11.60
CA SER A 662 -9.00 -4.01 -12.64
C SER A 662 -7.77 -4.91 -12.46
N GLU A 663 -6.74 -4.46 -11.76
CA GLU A 663 -5.51 -5.21 -11.48
C GLU A 663 -5.79 -6.28 -10.42
N THR A 664 -5.67 -7.54 -10.81
CA THR A 664 -6.02 -8.71 -10.00
C THR A 664 -5.03 -9.84 -10.22
N ALA A 665 -3.75 -9.52 -10.01
CA ALA A 665 -2.64 -10.45 -10.21
C ALA A 665 -2.51 -11.48 -9.09
N ASP A 666 -3.00 -11.17 -7.87
CA ASP A 666 -3.02 -12.07 -6.72
C ASP A 666 -4.35 -11.98 -5.98
N ASP A 667 -4.57 -12.84 -5.00
CA ASP A 667 -5.84 -12.99 -4.29
C ASP A 667 -6.25 -11.74 -3.53
N ILE A 668 -7.56 -11.44 -3.54
CA ILE A 668 -8.16 -10.32 -2.81
C ILE A 668 -9.31 -10.88 -1.96
N MET A 669 -9.24 -10.67 -0.66
CA MET A 669 -10.16 -11.34 0.25
C MET A 669 -10.50 -10.53 1.51
N ASP A 670 -11.60 -10.92 2.17
CA ASP A 670 -12.05 -10.33 3.44
C ASP A 670 -12.25 -8.82 3.31
N VAL A 671 -13.21 -8.44 2.45
CA VAL A 671 -13.50 -7.04 2.12
C VAL A 671 -14.90 -6.68 2.62
N HIS A 672 -14.97 -5.77 3.57
CA HIS A 672 -16.22 -5.31 4.19
C HIS A 672 -16.47 -3.85 3.86
N VAL A 673 -17.63 -3.57 3.25
CA VAL A 673 -18.04 -2.24 2.83
C VAL A 673 -19.42 -1.92 3.41
N ASP A 674 -19.54 -0.83 4.15
CA ASP A 674 -20.79 -0.42 4.77
C ASP A 674 -21.10 1.06 4.49
N ASN A 675 -22.39 1.39 4.43
CA ASN A 675 -22.90 2.76 4.34
C ASN A 675 -22.31 3.57 3.17
N ILE A 676 -22.41 3.07 1.94
CA ILE A 676 -21.99 3.82 0.76
C ILE A 676 -23.14 4.63 0.15
N TYR A 677 -22.79 5.78 -0.40
CA TYR A 677 -23.70 6.65 -1.11
C TYR A 677 -23.11 7.05 -2.47
N VAL A 678 -23.57 6.41 -3.53
CA VAL A 678 -23.16 6.71 -4.90
C VAL A 678 -24.03 7.85 -5.41
N LEU A 679 -23.45 9.00 -5.59
CA LEU A 679 -24.13 10.20 -6.13
C LEU A 679 -24.28 10.12 -7.64
N GLY A 680 -23.28 9.54 -8.29
CA GLY A 680 -23.23 9.24 -9.71
C GLY A 680 -22.01 8.39 -10.04
N ALA A 681 -22.17 7.44 -10.99
CA ALA A 681 -21.07 6.62 -11.48
C ALA A 681 -21.28 6.31 -12.97
N ASN A 682 -20.39 6.77 -13.84
CA ASN A 682 -20.56 6.51 -15.28
C ASN A 682 -20.18 5.07 -15.66
N LYS A 683 -19.61 4.29 -14.74
CA LYS A 683 -19.46 2.84 -14.84
C LYS A 683 -20.31 2.16 -13.77
N ALA A 684 -19.74 1.69 -12.68
CA ALA A 684 -20.48 0.97 -11.66
C ALA A 684 -20.50 1.68 -10.30
N GLY A 685 -21.60 1.51 -9.57
CA GLY A 685 -21.65 1.91 -8.16
C GLY A 685 -20.75 1.03 -7.31
N PHE A 686 -20.82 -0.29 -7.52
CA PHE A 686 -20.02 -1.29 -6.83
C PHE A 686 -19.58 -2.37 -7.82
N SER A 687 -18.27 -2.52 -7.99
CA SER A 687 -17.68 -3.41 -8.98
C SER A 687 -16.71 -4.40 -8.36
N ILE A 688 -16.77 -5.64 -8.82
CA ILE A 688 -15.82 -6.71 -8.54
C ILE A 688 -15.42 -7.33 -9.87
N SER A 689 -14.17 -7.23 -10.25
CA SER A 689 -13.71 -7.78 -11.51
C SER A 689 -12.37 -8.47 -11.34
N THR A 690 -12.32 -9.81 -11.50
CA THR A 690 -11.06 -10.51 -11.63
C THR A 690 -10.70 -10.68 -13.09
N ASN A 691 -9.53 -10.21 -13.47
CA ASN A 691 -9.10 -10.15 -14.86
C ASN A 691 -7.78 -10.87 -15.12
N ASP A 692 -6.98 -11.07 -14.08
CA ASP A 692 -5.60 -11.52 -14.20
C ASP A 692 -5.34 -12.81 -13.40
N GLY A 693 -6.41 -13.57 -13.18
CA GLY A 693 -6.35 -14.90 -12.58
C GLY A 693 -6.53 -14.92 -11.04
N ALA A 694 -6.83 -13.82 -10.41
CA ALA A 694 -7.01 -13.75 -8.95
C ALA A 694 -8.23 -14.51 -8.44
N HIS A 695 -8.13 -15.00 -7.22
CA HIS A 695 -9.28 -15.45 -6.43
C HIS A 695 -9.75 -14.29 -5.55
N ILE A 696 -10.97 -13.80 -5.84
CA ILE A 696 -11.63 -12.75 -5.04
C ILE A 696 -12.71 -13.44 -4.20
N LYS A 697 -12.67 -13.26 -2.90
CA LYS A 697 -13.61 -13.94 -2.00
C LYS A 697 -13.96 -13.14 -0.75
N ASP A 698 -15.10 -13.50 -0.15
CA ASP A 698 -15.57 -12.94 1.12
C ASP A 698 -15.71 -11.40 1.03
N VAL A 699 -16.51 -10.93 0.07
CA VAL A 699 -16.78 -9.50 -0.15
C VAL A 699 -18.22 -9.19 0.25
N HIS A 700 -18.37 -8.34 1.27
CA HIS A 700 -19.67 -8.05 1.88
C HIS A 700 -20.00 -6.57 1.79
N LEU A 701 -21.12 -6.24 1.19
CA LEU A 701 -21.65 -4.88 1.14
C LEU A 701 -22.83 -4.73 2.12
N ASN A 702 -22.72 -3.75 2.99
CA ASN A 702 -23.77 -3.29 3.91
C ASN A 702 -24.29 -4.40 4.84
N CYS A 703 -23.38 -5.19 5.38
CA CYS A 703 -23.65 -6.29 6.31
C CYS A 703 -23.36 -5.95 7.78
N GLY A 704 -22.91 -4.74 8.09
CA GLY A 704 -22.65 -4.28 9.46
C GLY A 704 -21.31 -4.75 10.04
N HIS A 705 -20.39 -5.20 9.23
CA HIS A 705 -19.08 -5.68 9.69
C HIS A 705 -18.10 -4.57 10.11
N THR A 706 -18.30 -3.35 9.60
CA THR A 706 -17.46 -2.21 9.93
C THR A 706 -18.05 -1.32 11.02
N GLY A 707 -19.29 -1.57 11.42
CA GLY A 707 -20.00 -0.80 12.43
C GLY A 707 -21.51 -0.72 12.17
N PRO A 708 -22.28 0.10 12.90
CA PRO A 708 -23.70 0.22 12.73
C PRO A 708 -24.12 0.65 11.32
N ILE A 709 -25.20 0.07 10.80
CA ILE A 709 -25.82 0.53 9.56
C ILE A 709 -26.81 1.66 9.92
N HIS A 710 -26.52 2.89 9.48
CA HIS A 710 -27.36 4.06 9.80
C HIS A 710 -28.59 4.15 8.92
N SER A 711 -28.45 3.82 7.66
CA SER A 711 -29.51 3.77 6.68
C SER A 711 -29.12 2.78 5.57
N ARG A 712 -30.05 2.54 4.68
CA ARG A 712 -29.76 1.75 3.49
C ARG A 712 -28.71 2.46 2.64
N SER A 713 -27.74 1.72 2.12
CA SER A 713 -26.85 2.27 1.10
C SER A 713 -27.62 2.72 -0.13
N LYS A 714 -27.16 3.73 -0.83
CA LYS A 714 -27.89 4.29 -1.99
C LYS A 714 -26.98 4.39 -3.20
N MET A 715 -27.58 4.14 -4.37
CA MET A 715 -26.89 4.30 -5.65
C MET A 715 -27.80 5.09 -6.61
N LEU A 716 -27.32 6.25 -6.98
CA LEU A 716 -27.97 7.19 -7.90
C LEU A 716 -27.13 7.34 -9.16
N ARG A 717 -27.79 7.58 -10.29
CA ARG A 717 -27.13 7.96 -11.56
C ARG A 717 -25.93 7.06 -11.93
N SER A 718 -26.06 5.76 -11.65
CA SER A 718 -25.03 4.76 -11.97
C SER A 718 -25.35 4.05 -13.28
N PHE A 719 -24.36 3.90 -14.17
CA PHE A 719 -24.56 3.18 -15.42
C PHE A 719 -24.96 1.72 -15.14
N THR A 720 -24.26 1.05 -14.25
CA THR A 720 -24.68 -0.20 -13.64
C THR A 720 -24.48 -0.15 -12.13
N PRO A 721 -25.49 -0.49 -11.31
CA PRO A 721 -25.33 -0.45 -9.85
C PRO A 721 -24.29 -1.44 -9.35
N PHE A 722 -24.37 -2.69 -9.83
CA PHE A 722 -23.46 -3.77 -9.51
C PHE A 722 -22.89 -4.35 -10.79
N PHE A 723 -21.57 -4.52 -10.77
CA PHE A 723 -20.87 -5.22 -11.83
C PHE A 723 -19.91 -6.23 -11.22
N ILE A 724 -20.25 -7.52 -11.27
CA ILE A 724 -19.42 -8.60 -10.76
C ILE A 724 -19.04 -9.47 -11.94
N SER A 725 -17.75 -9.58 -12.23
CA SER A 725 -17.30 -10.20 -13.47
C SER A 725 -16.00 -10.97 -13.35
N ILE A 726 -15.83 -11.91 -14.27
CA ILE A 726 -14.57 -12.58 -14.56
C ILE A 726 -14.21 -12.30 -16.01
N SER A 727 -12.93 -12.01 -16.27
CA SER A 727 -12.36 -12.03 -17.60
C SER A 727 -10.98 -12.69 -17.57
N ASN A 728 -10.41 -12.95 -18.72
CA ASN A 728 -9.08 -13.55 -18.81
C ASN A 728 -8.13 -12.59 -19.53
N ARG A 729 -7.78 -11.47 -18.87
CA ARG A 729 -6.92 -10.42 -19.40
C ARG A 729 -5.43 -10.77 -19.26
N GLY A 730 -5.02 -11.21 -18.07
CA GLY A 730 -3.66 -11.69 -17.80
C GLY A 730 -2.60 -10.59 -17.76
N ARG A 731 -2.85 -9.47 -17.11
CA ARG A 731 -1.83 -8.43 -16.86
C ARG A 731 -0.87 -8.86 -15.76
N ILE A 732 -0.14 -9.90 -16.02
CA ILE A 732 0.93 -10.38 -15.14
C ILE A 732 2.17 -10.66 -15.98
N PRO A 733 3.36 -10.50 -15.39
CA PRO A 733 4.59 -10.74 -16.09
C PRO A 733 4.69 -12.19 -16.59
N GLY A 734 5.10 -12.36 -17.85
CA GLY A 734 5.20 -13.67 -18.46
C GLY A 734 3.90 -14.20 -19.07
N ALA A 735 2.81 -13.46 -19.00
CA ALA A 735 1.58 -13.83 -19.70
C ALA A 735 1.82 -13.90 -21.22
N THR A 736 1.20 -14.89 -21.84
CA THR A 736 1.25 -15.09 -23.30
C THR A 736 -0.15 -15.21 -23.86
N ALA A 737 -0.35 -14.72 -25.06
CA ALA A 737 -1.63 -14.80 -25.74
C ALA A 737 -1.41 -15.23 -27.19
N ALA A 738 -2.44 -15.82 -27.77
CA ALA A 738 -2.49 -16.15 -29.17
C ALA A 738 -3.81 -15.66 -29.78
N ARG A 739 -3.80 -15.37 -31.07
CA ARG A 739 -4.98 -14.93 -31.82
C ARG A 739 -5.77 -16.12 -32.29
N TYR A 740 -7.05 -16.12 -32.00
CA TYR A 740 -8.00 -17.16 -32.36
C TYR A 740 -9.22 -16.57 -33.11
N LYS A 741 -9.72 -17.31 -34.06
CA LYS A 741 -10.96 -17.00 -34.76
C LYS A 741 -11.99 -18.05 -34.44
N PHE A 742 -13.20 -17.62 -34.13
CA PHE A 742 -14.30 -18.51 -33.82
C PHE A 742 -15.63 -17.88 -34.15
N ASP A 743 -16.66 -18.72 -34.33
CA ASP A 743 -18.03 -18.30 -34.56
C ASP A 743 -18.86 -18.74 -33.32
N GLU A 744 -19.41 -17.80 -32.62
CA GLU A 744 -20.28 -18.06 -31.50
C GLU A 744 -21.67 -17.48 -31.78
N ASN A 745 -22.67 -18.34 -31.94
CA ASN A 745 -24.04 -17.95 -32.21
C ASN A 745 -24.22 -17.07 -33.48
N GLY A 746 -23.41 -17.32 -34.51
CA GLY A 746 -23.43 -16.55 -35.76
C GLY A 746 -22.66 -15.23 -35.71
N VAL A 747 -21.99 -14.94 -34.60
CA VAL A 747 -21.08 -13.81 -34.45
C VAL A 747 -19.63 -14.28 -34.66
N LYS A 748 -18.97 -13.70 -35.61
CA LYS A 748 -17.54 -13.99 -35.89
C LYS A 748 -16.66 -13.20 -34.94
N HIS A 749 -15.78 -13.91 -34.29
CA HIS A 749 -14.77 -13.38 -33.39
C HIS A 749 -13.38 -13.53 -33.97
N ASP A 750 -12.52 -12.54 -33.73
CA ASP A 750 -11.09 -12.58 -34.04
C ASP A 750 -10.38 -11.95 -32.84
N GLU A 751 -10.06 -12.77 -31.85
CA GLU A 751 -9.69 -12.29 -30.53
C GLU A 751 -8.39 -12.95 -30.04
N LEU A 752 -7.72 -12.25 -29.14
CA LEU A 752 -6.60 -12.80 -28.40
C LEU A 752 -7.12 -13.55 -27.15
N LEU A 753 -6.60 -14.75 -26.94
CA LEU A 753 -6.87 -15.53 -25.74
C LEU A 753 -5.56 -15.73 -24.96
N VAL A 754 -5.60 -15.47 -23.68
CA VAL A 754 -4.44 -15.66 -22.78
C VAL A 754 -4.31 -17.15 -22.46
N THR A 755 -3.15 -17.71 -22.71
CA THR A 755 -2.96 -19.17 -22.74
C THR A 755 -2.32 -19.75 -21.47
N ASN A 756 -1.66 -18.92 -20.68
CA ASN A 756 -0.88 -19.36 -19.51
C ASN A 756 -1.24 -18.64 -18.22
N VAL A 757 -2.39 -18.00 -18.17
CA VAL A 757 -2.93 -17.38 -16.97
C VAL A 757 -4.24 -18.05 -16.58
N ASP A 758 -4.43 -18.34 -15.33
CA ASP A 758 -5.65 -18.96 -14.81
C ASP A 758 -6.90 -18.11 -15.12
N ILE A 759 -8.03 -18.76 -15.31
CA ILE A 759 -9.31 -18.08 -15.14
C ILE A 759 -9.45 -17.73 -13.66
N GLY A 760 -9.75 -16.46 -13.37
CA GLY A 760 -9.96 -15.99 -12.01
C GLY A 760 -11.18 -16.65 -11.36
N MET A 761 -11.29 -16.48 -10.05
CA MET A 761 -12.39 -17.00 -9.25
C MET A 761 -13.01 -15.86 -8.45
N VAL A 762 -14.35 -15.87 -8.34
CA VAL A 762 -15.09 -14.95 -7.46
C VAL A 762 -16.07 -15.78 -6.64
N GLU A 763 -16.02 -15.65 -5.32
CA GLU A 763 -16.92 -16.43 -4.44
C GLU A 763 -17.30 -15.71 -3.14
N ASN A 764 -18.41 -16.11 -2.53
CA ASN A 764 -18.90 -15.63 -1.25
C ASN A 764 -19.13 -14.10 -1.25
N ILE A 765 -19.97 -13.64 -2.15
CA ILE A 765 -20.32 -12.22 -2.27
C ILE A 765 -21.70 -11.97 -1.66
N ILE A 766 -21.79 -11.06 -0.71
CA ILE A 766 -23.07 -10.69 -0.06
C ILE A 766 -23.34 -9.21 -0.29
N LEU A 767 -24.42 -8.92 -1.00
CA LEU A 767 -24.91 -7.57 -1.23
C LEU A 767 -26.22 -7.38 -0.50
N ASN A 768 -26.28 -6.43 0.43
CA ASN A 768 -27.39 -6.29 1.35
C ASN A 768 -27.85 -4.84 1.51
N GLY A 769 -29.16 -4.61 1.61
CA GLY A 769 -29.74 -3.35 2.05
C GLY A 769 -29.39 -2.13 1.18
N VAL A 770 -29.67 -2.16 -0.14
CA VAL A 770 -29.30 -1.07 -1.07
C VAL A 770 -30.52 -0.57 -1.84
N ASP A 771 -30.69 0.75 -1.85
CA ASP A 771 -31.65 1.44 -2.70
C ASP A 771 -30.97 1.95 -3.98
N ILE A 772 -31.44 1.51 -5.11
CA ILE A 772 -30.88 1.81 -6.43
C ILE A 772 -31.93 2.53 -7.27
N THR A 773 -31.61 3.75 -7.66
CA THR A 773 -32.49 4.56 -8.50
C THR A 773 -31.67 5.28 -9.57
N GLU A 774 -32.34 5.80 -10.59
CA GLU A 774 -31.66 6.58 -11.65
C GLU A 774 -30.53 5.81 -12.33
N ILE A 775 -30.81 4.61 -12.82
CA ILE A 775 -29.81 3.76 -13.50
C ILE A 775 -29.52 4.32 -14.90
N TYR A 776 -28.47 5.11 -14.99
CA TYR A 776 -27.87 5.64 -16.22
C TYR A 776 -26.54 6.34 -15.87
N ALA A 777 -25.66 6.53 -16.85
CA ALA A 777 -24.39 7.24 -16.67
C ALA A 777 -24.60 8.74 -16.45
N GLY A 778 -24.92 9.11 -15.23
CA GLY A 778 -25.38 10.45 -14.86
C GLY A 778 -24.45 11.25 -13.97
N SER A 779 -23.18 10.87 -13.83
CA SER A 779 -22.18 11.61 -13.07
C SER A 779 -22.09 13.07 -13.52
N SER A 780 -21.82 13.96 -12.60
CA SER A 780 -21.57 15.39 -12.88
C SER A 780 -20.22 15.64 -13.57
N TYR A 781 -19.36 14.64 -13.68
CA TYR A 781 -18.09 14.73 -14.37
C TYR A 781 -18.28 15.16 -15.85
N GLY A 782 -17.57 16.20 -16.26
CA GLY A 782 -17.75 16.78 -17.60
C GLY A 782 -19.08 17.47 -17.84
N GLY A 783 -19.94 17.55 -16.83
CA GLY A 783 -21.22 18.25 -16.91
C GLY A 783 -21.07 19.76 -16.95
N LYS A 784 -21.89 20.48 -17.73
CA LYS A 784 -21.92 21.94 -17.76
C LYS A 784 -22.21 22.49 -16.35
N ASN A 785 -21.34 23.37 -15.86
CA ASN A 785 -21.45 23.97 -14.53
C ASN A 785 -21.55 22.97 -13.38
N GLY A 786 -20.98 21.77 -13.56
CA GLY A 786 -20.96 20.73 -12.55
C GLY A 786 -22.32 20.15 -12.18
N ARG A 787 -23.23 20.21 -13.05
CA ARG A 787 -24.54 19.61 -12.86
C ARG A 787 -24.54 18.14 -13.30
N TRP A 788 -25.37 17.36 -12.66
CA TRP A 788 -25.68 16.00 -13.06
C TRP A 788 -26.12 15.95 -14.53
N LYS A 789 -25.66 14.95 -15.26
CA LYS A 789 -26.19 14.68 -16.60
C LYS A 789 -27.64 14.30 -16.48
N ALA A 790 -28.49 14.95 -17.26
CA ALA A 790 -29.88 14.55 -17.34
C ALA A 790 -30.00 13.22 -18.11
N TYR A 791 -30.99 12.41 -17.71
CA TYR A 791 -31.35 11.24 -18.48
C TYR A 791 -31.95 11.66 -19.84
N ASP A 792 -31.38 11.15 -20.93
CA ASP A 792 -31.76 11.52 -22.32
C ASP A 792 -32.48 10.37 -23.09
N GLY A 793 -32.72 9.25 -22.40
CA GLY A 793 -33.34 8.07 -23.00
C GLY A 793 -32.39 7.14 -23.75
N THR A 794 -31.13 7.52 -23.95
CA THR A 794 -30.17 6.71 -24.75
C THR A 794 -29.49 5.63 -23.93
N GLN A 795 -29.38 5.78 -22.59
CA GLN A 795 -28.63 4.91 -21.68
C GLN A 795 -29.52 3.94 -20.88
N ARG A 796 -30.65 3.58 -21.41
CA ARG A 796 -31.71 2.81 -20.73
C ARG A 796 -31.44 1.31 -20.62
N ARG A 797 -30.35 0.78 -21.21
CA ARG A 797 -30.10 -0.66 -21.37
C ARG A 797 -29.27 -1.28 -20.27
N THR A 798 -29.10 -0.60 -19.19
CA THR A 798 -28.26 -1.04 -18.08
C THR A 798 -29.07 -1.74 -16.99
N THR A 799 -28.40 -2.58 -16.21
CA THR A 799 -28.98 -3.40 -15.15
C THR A 799 -27.88 -3.82 -14.17
N PRO A 800 -28.17 -4.30 -12.99
CA PRO A 800 -27.22 -5.08 -12.20
C PRO A 800 -26.75 -6.34 -12.96
N ILE A 801 -25.44 -6.56 -12.98
CA ILE A 801 -24.80 -7.59 -13.80
C ILE A 801 -23.91 -8.49 -12.94
N VAL A 802 -24.07 -9.81 -13.12
CA VAL A 802 -23.14 -10.83 -12.64
C VAL A 802 -22.76 -11.72 -13.81
N ALA A 803 -21.50 -11.70 -14.21
CA ALA A 803 -21.04 -12.41 -15.40
C ALA A 803 -19.72 -13.13 -15.14
N GLY A 804 -19.77 -14.45 -14.99
CA GLY A 804 -18.61 -15.31 -15.11
C GLY A 804 -18.06 -15.27 -16.55
N TYR A 805 -17.03 -16.06 -16.81
CA TYR A 805 -16.33 -16.09 -18.09
C TYR A 805 -16.23 -17.52 -18.64
N LYS A 806 -16.45 -17.68 -19.92
CA LYS A 806 -16.30 -18.96 -20.62
C LYS A 806 -15.35 -18.80 -21.79
N LEU A 807 -14.37 -19.70 -21.93
CA LEU A 807 -13.60 -19.84 -23.15
C LEU A 807 -14.48 -20.35 -24.30
N PRO A 808 -14.22 -19.96 -25.55
CA PRO A 808 -14.93 -20.53 -26.67
C PRO A 808 -14.76 -22.06 -26.72
N ASP A 809 -15.82 -22.75 -27.13
CA ASP A 809 -15.77 -24.21 -27.30
C ASP A 809 -14.75 -24.60 -28.37
N GLU A 810 -13.92 -25.59 -28.08
CA GLU A 810 -12.78 -26.01 -28.91
C GLU A 810 -13.15 -26.28 -30.35
N ASN A 811 -14.35 -26.85 -30.60
CA ASN A 811 -14.88 -27.15 -31.92
C ASN A 811 -15.39 -25.94 -32.72
N MET A 812 -15.56 -24.80 -32.08
CA MET A 812 -15.95 -23.53 -32.71
C MET A 812 -14.74 -22.73 -33.22
N VAL A 813 -13.56 -23.03 -32.70
CA VAL A 813 -12.34 -22.26 -32.96
C VAL A 813 -11.62 -22.80 -34.22
N GLU A 814 -11.31 -21.94 -35.17
CA GLU A 814 -10.53 -22.33 -36.38
C GLU A 814 -9.18 -22.93 -35.95
N GLY A 815 -8.91 -24.18 -36.32
CA GLY A 815 -7.71 -24.90 -35.94
C GLY A 815 -7.72 -25.49 -34.54
N GLY A 816 -8.80 -25.30 -33.76
CA GLY A 816 -8.93 -25.76 -32.38
C GLY A 816 -8.19 -24.90 -31.36
N LEU A 817 -8.44 -25.17 -30.09
CA LEU A 817 -7.66 -24.56 -28.99
C LEU A 817 -6.44 -25.43 -28.69
N HIS A 818 -5.25 -24.91 -28.86
CA HIS A 818 -3.98 -25.61 -28.70
C HIS A 818 -3.40 -25.48 -27.29
N PHE A 819 -4.20 -25.07 -26.32
CA PHE A 819 -3.77 -24.89 -24.94
C PHE A 819 -4.85 -25.38 -23.96
N LYS A 820 -4.40 -25.66 -22.74
CA LYS A 820 -5.25 -25.79 -21.56
C LYS A 820 -4.85 -24.73 -20.57
N LEU A 821 -5.84 -24.12 -19.92
CA LEU A 821 -5.55 -23.17 -18.85
C LEU A 821 -4.78 -23.86 -17.72
N PRO A 822 -3.87 -23.15 -17.03
CA PRO A 822 -3.04 -23.73 -15.97
C PRO A 822 -3.84 -24.43 -14.87
N ASN A 823 -4.99 -23.86 -14.47
CA ASN A 823 -5.90 -24.46 -13.49
C ASN A 823 -6.89 -25.47 -14.08
N GLY A 824 -6.80 -25.74 -15.38
CA GLY A 824 -7.68 -26.68 -16.10
C GLY A 824 -9.13 -26.24 -16.24
N LEU A 825 -9.49 -25.02 -15.85
CA LEU A 825 -10.84 -24.49 -15.97
C LEU A 825 -11.12 -24.03 -17.42
N HIS A 826 -12.30 -24.36 -17.91
CA HIS A 826 -12.83 -23.84 -19.16
C HIS A 826 -13.85 -22.72 -18.94
N THR A 827 -14.62 -22.80 -17.86
CA THR A 827 -15.61 -21.83 -17.45
C THR A 827 -15.28 -21.36 -16.03
N GLY A 828 -15.05 -20.06 -15.85
CA GLY A 828 -14.94 -19.40 -14.56
C GLY A 828 -16.33 -19.06 -14.04
N TYR A 829 -16.88 -19.93 -13.18
CA TYR A 829 -18.13 -19.63 -12.50
C TYR A 829 -17.91 -18.71 -11.32
N ILE A 830 -18.79 -17.73 -11.16
CA ILE A 830 -18.90 -16.96 -9.93
C ILE A 830 -19.74 -17.80 -8.95
N SER A 831 -19.29 -17.94 -7.71
CA SER A 831 -19.90 -18.88 -6.76
C SER A 831 -20.44 -18.18 -5.52
N ASN A 832 -21.59 -18.65 -5.02
CA ASN A 832 -22.17 -18.22 -3.74
C ASN A 832 -22.41 -16.70 -3.65
N ILE A 833 -23.29 -16.18 -4.52
CA ILE A 833 -23.71 -14.78 -4.48
C ILE A 833 -25.07 -14.64 -3.82
N VAL A 834 -25.18 -13.65 -2.93
CA VAL A 834 -26.41 -13.30 -2.23
C VAL A 834 -26.76 -11.84 -2.49
N PHE A 835 -27.95 -11.62 -3.07
CA PHE A 835 -28.63 -10.34 -3.09
C PHE A 835 -29.76 -10.39 -2.06
N ASN A 836 -29.68 -9.59 -1.04
CA ASN A 836 -30.71 -9.49 -0.01
C ASN A 836 -31.13 -8.04 0.19
N ASP A 837 -32.43 -7.80 0.12
CA ASP A 837 -32.97 -6.46 0.37
C ASP A 837 -32.41 -5.39 -0.58
N ILE A 838 -32.42 -5.72 -1.88
CA ILE A 838 -31.96 -4.82 -2.95
C ILE A 838 -33.20 -4.24 -3.65
N GLN A 839 -33.34 -2.92 -3.63
CA GLN A 839 -34.45 -2.22 -4.25
C GLN A 839 -33.97 -1.55 -5.54
N VAL A 840 -34.40 -2.01 -6.69
CA VAL A 840 -33.97 -1.53 -8.01
C VAL A 840 -35.13 -0.82 -8.72
N LEU A 841 -34.88 0.44 -9.08
CA LEU A 841 -35.79 1.22 -9.92
C LEU A 841 -35.06 1.69 -11.18
N VAL A 842 -35.38 1.10 -12.31
CA VAL A 842 -34.78 1.48 -13.60
C VAL A 842 -35.60 2.55 -14.31
N LYS A 843 -35.01 3.28 -15.25
CA LYS A 843 -35.74 4.23 -16.10
C LYS A 843 -36.75 3.54 -17.00
N GLY A 844 -36.49 2.34 -17.47
CA GLY A 844 -37.37 1.56 -18.31
C GLY A 844 -37.47 2.06 -19.76
N GLY A 845 -38.57 1.73 -20.43
CA GLY A 845 -38.83 2.14 -21.80
C GLY A 845 -38.08 1.33 -22.86
N ASN A 846 -37.55 0.16 -22.53
CA ASN A 846 -36.82 -0.67 -23.49
C ASN A 846 -37.82 -1.55 -24.31
N PRO A 847 -37.48 -1.80 -25.59
CA PRO A 847 -38.31 -2.61 -26.47
C PRO A 847 -38.19 -4.12 -26.15
N SER A 848 -39.20 -4.89 -26.49
CA SER A 848 -39.19 -6.35 -26.35
C SER A 848 -38.08 -7.03 -27.20
N ALA A 849 -37.66 -6.40 -28.30
CA ALA A 849 -36.54 -6.90 -29.10
C ALA A 849 -35.25 -7.07 -28.30
N ASP A 850 -35.04 -6.31 -27.23
CA ASP A 850 -33.85 -6.41 -26.39
C ASP A 850 -33.83 -7.75 -25.58
N THR A 851 -34.93 -8.47 -25.44
CA THR A 851 -34.97 -9.81 -24.81
C THR A 851 -34.16 -10.86 -25.56
N SER A 852 -33.93 -10.65 -26.86
CA SER A 852 -33.12 -11.53 -27.69
C SER A 852 -31.64 -11.14 -27.73
N ALA A 853 -31.22 -10.11 -27.00
CA ALA A 853 -29.84 -9.72 -26.92
C ALA A 853 -28.98 -10.83 -26.27
N ILE A 854 -27.84 -11.09 -26.88
CA ILE A 854 -26.84 -12.04 -26.36
C ILE A 854 -25.58 -11.23 -26.02
N PRO A 855 -25.37 -10.85 -24.75
CA PRO A 855 -24.16 -10.18 -24.37
C PRO A 855 -22.92 -11.05 -24.66
N PRO A 856 -21.86 -10.51 -25.26
CA PRO A 856 -20.64 -11.29 -25.51
C PRO A 856 -19.94 -11.68 -24.21
N GLU A 857 -19.02 -12.65 -24.27
CA GLU A 857 -18.04 -12.85 -23.20
C GLU A 857 -17.13 -11.61 -23.09
N LEU A 858 -16.62 -11.36 -21.88
CA LEU A 858 -15.63 -10.29 -21.69
C LEU A 858 -14.31 -10.73 -22.30
N GLY A 859 -13.93 -10.11 -23.39
CA GLY A 859 -12.66 -10.35 -24.06
C GLY A 859 -11.47 -9.76 -23.28
N VAL A 860 -10.30 -10.05 -23.76
CA VAL A 860 -9.04 -9.54 -23.20
C VAL A 860 -9.06 -8.02 -23.10
N GLY A 861 -8.66 -7.50 -21.95
CA GLY A 861 -8.68 -6.06 -21.67
C GLY A 861 -10.05 -5.46 -21.43
N GLN A 862 -11.11 -6.25 -21.44
CA GLN A 862 -12.48 -5.81 -21.19
C GLN A 862 -12.87 -6.09 -19.75
N TYR A 863 -13.18 -5.05 -19.00
CA TYR A 863 -13.61 -5.12 -17.60
C TYR A 863 -14.70 -4.07 -17.27
N ASN A 864 -15.35 -3.53 -18.30
CA ASN A 864 -16.43 -2.56 -18.12
C ASN A 864 -17.76 -3.19 -18.49
N ALA A 865 -18.80 -2.89 -17.75
CA ALA A 865 -20.16 -3.36 -18.03
C ALA A 865 -20.64 -3.00 -19.46
N SER A 866 -20.17 -1.87 -20.01
CA SER A 866 -20.49 -1.46 -21.38
C SER A 866 -19.97 -2.41 -22.46
N ASN A 867 -18.95 -3.22 -22.16
CA ASN A 867 -18.45 -4.24 -23.08
C ASN A 867 -19.49 -5.33 -23.35
N LEU A 868 -20.38 -5.60 -22.40
CA LEU A 868 -21.46 -6.57 -22.52
C LEU A 868 -22.66 -6.06 -23.34
N LYS A 869 -22.61 -4.81 -23.77
CA LYS A 869 -23.61 -4.17 -24.63
C LYS A 869 -25.00 -4.15 -24.01
N THR A 870 -26.01 -4.65 -24.71
CA THR A 870 -27.42 -4.61 -24.29
C THR A 870 -27.73 -5.78 -23.38
N ALA A 871 -28.16 -5.50 -22.14
CA ALA A 871 -28.69 -6.52 -21.24
C ALA A 871 -30.10 -6.94 -21.63
N PRO A 872 -30.40 -8.26 -21.71
CA PRO A 872 -31.71 -8.77 -22.06
C PRO A 872 -32.74 -8.67 -20.93
N SER A 873 -32.35 -8.23 -19.74
CA SER A 873 -33.21 -8.01 -18.59
C SER A 873 -33.06 -6.60 -18.03
N TYR A 874 -34.05 -6.11 -17.30
CA TYR A 874 -34.03 -4.78 -16.70
C TYR A 874 -33.68 -4.80 -15.21
N GLY A 875 -33.99 -5.85 -14.49
CA GLY A 875 -33.78 -5.94 -13.05
C GLY A 875 -32.46 -6.60 -12.69
N LEU A 876 -32.20 -7.80 -13.20
CA LEU A 876 -30.98 -8.55 -12.91
C LEU A 876 -30.61 -9.45 -14.09
N TRP A 877 -29.35 -9.41 -14.53
CA TRP A 877 -28.77 -10.34 -15.48
C TRP A 877 -27.62 -11.12 -14.86
N VAL A 878 -27.71 -12.45 -14.91
CA VAL A 878 -26.74 -13.36 -14.28
C VAL A 878 -26.31 -14.41 -15.29
N ARG A 879 -25.00 -14.59 -15.46
CA ARG A 879 -24.44 -15.60 -16.35
C ARG A 879 -23.24 -16.30 -15.70
N HIS A 880 -23.12 -17.63 -15.92
CA HIS A 880 -22.05 -18.48 -15.41
C HIS A 880 -21.87 -18.34 -13.88
N VAL A 881 -22.91 -18.72 -13.14
CA VAL A 881 -22.93 -18.62 -11.68
C VAL A 881 -23.30 -19.97 -11.05
N LYS A 882 -22.66 -20.31 -9.95
CA LYS A 882 -22.99 -21.46 -9.10
C LYS A 882 -23.44 -20.98 -7.72
N GLY A 883 -24.69 -21.27 -7.36
CA GLY A 883 -25.25 -20.83 -6.08
C GLY A 883 -25.57 -19.35 -6.02
N LEU A 884 -26.74 -19.00 -6.55
CA LEU A 884 -27.31 -17.65 -6.50
C LEU A 884 -28.44 -17.61 -5.47
N THR A 885 -28.46 -16.58 -4.63
CA THR A 885 -29.63 -16.28 -3.79
C THR A 885 -30.07 -14.84 -4.04
N VAL A 886 -31.33 -14.63 -4.40
CA VAL A 886 -31.98 -13.32 -4.50
C VAL A 886 -33.21 -13.33 -3.61
N LYS A 887 -33.18 -12.49 -2.57
CA LYS A 887 -34.30 -12.49 -1.61
C LYS A 887 -34.68 -11.08 -1.13
N ASN A 888 -35.95 -10.94 -0.72
CA ASN A 888 -36.50 -9.71 -0.11
C ASN A 888 -36.21 -8.44 -0.94
N SER A 889 -36.23 -8.55 -2.26
CA SER A 889 -35.81 -7.51 -3.18
C SER A 889 -36.92 -7.04 -4.10
N SER A 890 -36.74 -5.86 -4.70
CA SER A 890 -37.70 -5.38 -5.71
C SER A 890 -36.99 -4.96 -6.99
N PHE A 891 -37.65 -5.23 -8.10
CA PHE A 891 -37.21 -4.80 -9.44
C PHE A 891 -38.35 -4.06 -10.13
N ASP A 892 -38.26 -2.76 -10.24
CA ASP A 892 -39.31 -1.88 -10.76
C ASP A 892 -38.80 -0.94 -11.85
N TYR A 893 -39.65 -0.24 -12.51
CA TYR A 893 -39.34 0.71 -13.57
C TYR A 893 -40.22 1.96 -13.50
N GLU A 894 -39.67 3.12 -13.90
CA GLU A 894 -40.43 4.37 -14.05
C GLU A 894 -41.32 4.36 -15.30
N GLN A 895 -40.81 3.77 -16.38
CA GLN A 895 -41.54 3.58 -17.64
C GLN A 895 -41.61 2.08 -17.95
N PRO A 896 -42.72 1.54 -18.47
CA PRO A 896 -42.79 0.13 -18.78
C PRO A 896 -41.62 -0.40 -19.58
N ASP A 897 -40.90 -1.37 -19.04
CA ASP A 897 -39.81 -2.06 -19.70
C ASP A 897 -40.26 -3.42 -20.22
N ASN A 898 -39.98 -3.73 -21.49
CA ASN A 898 -40.43 -4.96 -22.11
C ASN A 898 -39.35 -6.04 -22.13
N ARG A 899 -38.24 -5.86 -21.43
CA ARG A 899 -37.23 -6.89 -21.18
C ARG A 899 -37.66 -7.79 -20.02
N TYR A 900 -36.95 -8.91 -19.84
CA TYR A 900 -37.16 -9.76 -18.67
C TYR A 900 -36.87 -9.03 -17.36
N PRO A 901 -37.66 -9.24 -16.29
CA PRO A 901 -37.27 -8.74 -14.97
C PRO A 901 -35.94 -9.34 -14.52
N ILE A 902 -35.80 -10.65 -14.58
CA ILE A 902 -34.59 -11.40 -14.22
C ILE A 902 -34.29 -12.39 -15.32
N LEU A 903 -33.03 -12.50 -15.72
CA LEU A 903 -32.54 -13.52 -16.62
C LEU A 903 -31.35 -14.25 -16.05
N LEU A 904 -31.42 -15.58 -16.00
CA LEU A 904 -30.41 -16.50 -15.57
C LEU A 904 -29.88 -17.30 -16.76
N ASP A 905 -28.66 -17.09 -17.17
CA ASP A 905 -27.97 -17.73 -18.29
C ASP A 905 -26.85 -18.63 -17.78
N ASP A 906 -26.98 -19.93 -17.89
CA ASP A 906 -26.01 -20.90 -17.33
C ASP A 906 -25.77 -20.72 -15.82
N VAL A 907 -26.85 -20.77 -15.04
CA VAL A 907 -26.82 -20.70 -13.57
C VAL A 907 -27.10 -22.09 -12.98
N LEU A 908 -26.21 -22.55 -12.14
CA LEU A 908 -26.27 -23.86 -11.48
C LEU A 908 -26.65 -23.70 -9.99
N GLY A 909 -27.94 -23.91 -9.71
CA GLY A 909 -28.47 -23.70 -8.38
C GLY A 909 -28.82 -22.23 -8.10
N ALA A 910 -30.09 -21.88 -7.99
CA ALA A 910 -30.53 -20.56 -7.58
C ALA A 910 -31.77 -20.62 -6.71
N THR A 911 -31.84 -19.73 -5.71
CA THR A 911 -33.08 -19.49 -4.93
C THR A 911 -33.48 -18.03 -5.10
N ILE A 912 -34.68 -17.81 -5.63
CA ILE A 912 -35.26 -16.49 -5.82
C ILE A 912 -36.54 -16.43 -5.00
N SER A 913 -36.59 -15.60 -3.94
CA SER A 913 -37.73 -15.59 -3.02
C SER A 913 -38.06 -14.19 -2.49
N GLY A 914 -39.36 -13.94 -2.26
CA GLY A 914 -39.80 -12.65 -1.71
C GLY A 914 -39.49 -11.45 -2.62
N ILE A 915 -39.67 -11.62 -3.91
CA ILE A 915 -39.39 -10.60 -4.92
C ILE A 915 -40.62 -9.82 -5.29
N LYS A 916 -40.55 -8.50 -5.22
CA LYS A 916 -41.58 -7.58 -5.73
C LYS A 916 -41.21 -7.10 -7.14
N MET A 917 -42.15 -7.17 -8.06
CA MET A 917 -41.99 -6.63 -9.42
C MET A 917 -43.33 -6.34 -10.06
N PRO A 918 -43.43 -5.41 -11.02
CA PRO A 918 -44.63 -5.22 -11.81
C PRO A 918 -44.98 -6.53 -12.55
N LYS A 919 -46.25 -6.85 -12.63
CA LYS A 919 -46.68 -8.06 -13.35
C LYS A 919 -46.26 -7.98 -14.82
N PRO A 920 -45.38 -8.85 -15.29
CA PRO A 920 -44.94 -8.81 -16.67
C PRO A 920 -46.12 -9.11 -17.62
N LYS A 921 -46.20 -8.38 -18.72
CA LYS A 921 -47.14 -8.69 -19.81
C LYS A 921 -46.45 -9.65 -20.78
N GLU A 922 -46.98 -10.85 -20.94
CA GLU A 922 -46.56 -11.84 -21.95
C GLU A 922 -45.08 -12.33 -21.84
N ILE A 923 -44.35 -12.04 -20.75
CA ILE A 923 -43.00 -12.52 -20.51
C ILE A 923 -42.89 -13.20 -19.12
N GLU A 924 -41.94 -14.10 -19.00
CA GLU A 924 -41.64 -14.80 -17.74
C GLU A 924 -41.02 -13.86 -16.72
N PRO A 925 -41.43 -13.88 -15.44
CA PRO A 925 -40.76 -13.09 -14.39
C PRO A 925 -39.27 -13.39 -14.22
N VAL A 926 -38.93 -14.67 -14.35
CA VAL A 926 -37.56 -15.16 -14.31
C VAL A 926 -37.33 -16.03 -15.53
N LYS A 927 -36.52 -15.54 -16.45
CA LYS A 927 -36.12 -16.29 -17.65
C LYS A 927 -34.92 -17.17 -17.38
N LEU A 928 -35.08 -18.45 -17.70
CA LEU A 928 -33.98 -19.42 -17.60
C LEU A 928 -33.43 -19.74 -18.99
N LYS A 929 -32.12 -19.70 -19.13
CA LYS A 929 -31.38 -20.13 -20.32
C LYS A 929 -30.24 -21.02 -19.88
N GLY A 930 -30.27 -22.33 -20.20
CA GLY A 930 -29.27 -23.29 -19.79
C GLY A 930 -29.06 -23.47 -18.27
N SER A 931 -29.96 -22.90 -17.46
CA SER A 931 -29.86 -22.90 -16.01
C SER A 931 -30.59 -24.07 -15.39
N THR A 932 -30.02 -24.63 -14.29
CA THR A 932 -30.58 -25.81 -13.60
C THR A 932 -30.61 -25.63 -12.09
N GLY A 933 -31.45 -26.37 -11.38
CA GLY A 933 -31.55 -26.30 -9.91
C GLY A 933 -32.09 -24.94 -9.41
N VAL A 934 -32.94 -24.28 -10.18
CA VAL A 934 -33.53 -22.98 -9.85
C VAL A 934 -34.86 -23.15 -9.13
N THR A 935 -34.97 -22.54 -7.96
CA THR A 935 -36.25 -22.44 -7.19
C THR A 935 -36.69 -20.99 -7.18
N VAL A 936 -37.96 -20.77 -7.54
CA VAL A 936 -38.57 -19.44 -7.55
C VAL A 936 -39.83 -19.48 -6.67
N GLU A 937 -39.87 -18.67 -5.63
CA GLU A 937 -40.93 -18.67 -4.62
C GLU A 937 -41.35 -17.23 -4.28
N ASN A 938 -42.63 -17.06 -3.91
CA ASN A 938 -43.14 -15.80 -3.35
C ASN A 938 -42.82 -14.55 -4.22
N ILE A 939 -43.13 -14.62 -5.52
CA ILE A 939 -43.14 -13.42 -6.36
C ILE A 939 -44.42 -12.63 -6.09
N ILE A 940 -44.27 -11.37 -5.74
CA ILE A 940 -45.33 -10.42 -5.42
C ILE A 940 -45.42 -9.43 -6.58
N ASN A 941 -46.59 -9.42 -7.26
CA ASN A 941 -46.84 -8.52 -8.38
C ASN A 941 -47.52 -7.23 -7.93
#